data_1eda2d0348e11b92b2caeca635555942
#
_entry.id   1eda2d0348e11b92b2caeca635555942
#
_cell.length_a   1.000
_cell.length_b   1.000
_cell.length_c   1.000
_cell.angle_alpha   90.00
_cell.angle_beta   90.00
_cell.angle_gamma   90.00
#
_symmetry.space_group_name_H-M   'P 1'
#
loop_
_entity.id
_entity.type
_entity.pdbx_description
1 polymer ?
#
loop_
_entity_poly.entity_id
_entity_poly.type
_entity_poly.pdbx_seq_one_letter_code
_entity_poly.pdbx_strand_id
1 'polypeptide(L)'
;MSNVQVTEINGMKIYNLTGGKTLYELMKESNFSVKKLKKNEEYLNHIEILQDSTFPVSCECLRISGDGNYLMASGIYPPRLKIFDLSQMSLKCERGFDSNIRKFEILSDDYKKIAALCDDRNIELHAQYGRHFKIRIPKYGRDIKYDKIYCDLFAAGTGNEIYRLNLYKGQFLQSFETIAEGINALGYCQPLEILGMAGEKGICQIFDLRAKQNIFTFDDLGDDLTSITFSEDGMLLGLGNSDGITKVYDIRNPNPLYTIKHSYHLPIKKIVFDEGSKNIITVDKKLAKFCNYKTGKSFTNIEPKSDINDFELFKNSGMFCFGCESEKIELYFIPQIGPAPKWASFLDNITEELEEAKTYSLYEDYKFVTMNELDEIGGKNLIGTKMLKPYMHGYFIDWRLYKKLKQLTEPFDYQKYLSDKREQKLEKYFGERIVMNKRLKPKINSKLLTATSEDNTKKAFDINDERFKKLFSDKDYEIDFNSEKFKKKNKNIVINDQEEIEETNRKLKEIEVDEDEIKNKKKKKKEEDDEERIVNKEIMKLNEKLMKKKKKKLENFHRNNLDEVNNENFGERMKNINLEESDDEEDFEIENKIRKLENKKEYRKNKLNKEKEQEQLLKNKRVLASHNKLAKIKYK
;
A
#
# COMPACT_ATOMS: atom_id res chain seq x y z
N MET A 1 13.06 -4.59 -3.48
CA MET A 1 12.93 -4.84 -2.03
C MET A 1 11.50 -4.56 -1.64
N SER A 2 10.85 -5.48 -0.93
CA SER A 2 9.48 -5.30 -0.46
C SER A 2 9.37 -4.10 0.49
N ASN A 3 8.25 -3.37 0.46
CA ASN A 3 7.99 -2.24 1.37
C ASN A 3 7.80 -2.68 2.84
N VAL A 4 7.98 -3.95 3.12
CA VAL A 4 7.89 -4.52 4.46
C VAL A 4 9.14 -4.14 5.26
N GLN A 5 8.93 -3.38 6.33
CA GLN A 5 10.01 -3.04 7.26
C GLN A 5 10.18 -4.18 8.27
N VAL A 6 11.37 -4.74 8.34
CA VAL A 6 11.70 -5.79 9.30
C VAL A 6 12.55 -5.21 10.40
N THR A 7 12.09 -5.35 11.64
CA THR A 7 12.86 -4.98 12.84
C THR A 7 13.15 -6.26 13.61
N GLU A 8 14.34 -6.37 14.15
CA GLU A 8 14.73 -7.50 14.99
C GLU A 8 14.97 -7.03 16.42
N ILE A 9 14.21 -7.58 17.36
CA ILE A 9 14.32 -7.27 18.79
C ILE A 9 14.43 -8.57 19.56
N ASN A 10 15.49 -8.73 20.34
CA ASN A 10 15.79 -9.93 21.13
C ASN A 10 15.77 -11.24 20.30
N GLY A 11 16.22 -11.19 19.04
CA GLY A 11 16.22 -12.34 18.13
C GLY A 11 14.85 -12.67 17.53
N MET A 12 13.82 -11.85 17.79
CA MET A 12 12.51 -11.97 17.17
C MET A 12 12.38 -10.99 16.01
N LYS A 13 11.93 -11.48 14.86
CA LYS A 13 11.69 -10.68 13.67
C LYS A 13 10.26 -10.17 13.66
N ILE A 14 10.11 -8.86 13.60
CA ILE A 14 8.82 -8.15 13.56
C ILE A 14 8.68 -7.54 12.17
N TYR A 15 7.65 -7.95 11.46
CA TYR A 15 7.34 -7.49 10.11
C TYR A 15 6.27 -6.40 10.19
N ASN A 16 6.61 -5.17 9.80
CA ASN A 16 5.63 -4.09 9.63
C ASN A 16 5.09 -4.15 8.19
N LEU A 17 3.80 -4.43 8.07
CA LEU A 17 3.10 -4.66 6.80
C LEU A 17 2.49 -3.39 6.18
N THR A 18 2.45 -2.30 6.94
CA THR A 18 1.86 -1.00 6.51
C THR A 18 2.89 0.06 6.18
N GLY A 19 4.16 -0.30 6.20
CA GLY A 19 5.31 0.61 6.08
C GLY A 19 5.57 1.17 4.68
N GLY A 20 4.57 1.43 3.85
CA GLY A 20 4.78 1.96 2.49
C GLY A 20 3.79 3.04 2.09
N LYS A 21 3.99 3.61 0.89
CA LYS A 21 3.00 4.49 0.25
C LYS A 21 1.76 3.67 -0.11
N THR A 22 0.58 4.27 -0.02
CA THR A 22 -0.66 3.62 -0.47
C THR A 22 -0.68 3.47 -1.99
N LEU A 23 -1.46 2.51 -2.48
CA LEU A 23 -1.66 2.31 -3.92
C LEU A 23 -2.14 3.62 -4.60
N TYR A 24 -2.99 4.38 -3.93
CA TYR A 24 -3.49 5.67 -4.41
C TYR A 24 -2.38 6.71 -4.54
N GLU A 25 -1.47 6.81 -3.56
CA GLU A 25 -0.31 7.70 -3.63
C GLU A 25 0.62 7.34 -4.78
N LEU A 26 0.90 6.04 -4.97
CA LEU A 26 1.69 5.54 -6.09
C LEU A 26 1.03 5.84 -7.44
N MET A 27 -0.30 5.70 -7.53
CA MET A 27 -1.05 6.09 -8.73
C MET A 27 -0.97 7.58 -9.00
N LYS A 28 -1.07 8.41 -7.98
CA LYS A 28 -0.96 9.87 -8.09
C LYS A 28 0.42 10.30 -8.56
N GLU A 29 1.49 9.73 -8.01
CA GLU A 29 2.87 9.99 -8.44
C GLU A 29 3.12 9.59 -9.90
N SER A 30 2.51 8.49 -10.35
CA SER A 30 2.60 8.05 -11.74
C SER A 30 1.69 8.81 -12.71
N ASN A 31 0.97 9.87 -12.25
CA ASN A 31 -0.07 10.59 -12.99
C ASN A 31 -1.13 9.65 -13.57
N PHE A 32 -1.58 8.67 -12.80
CA PHE A 32 -2.56 7.64 -13.18
C PHE A 32 -2.21 6.86 -14.46
N SER A 33 -0.93 6.81 -14.82
CA SER A 33 -0.45 6.07 -15.98
C SER A 33 -0.08 4.63 -15.62
N VAL A 34 -0.92 3.68 -15.97
CA VAL A 34 -0.70 2.24 -15.71
C VAL A 34 0.64 1.72 -16.27
N LYS A 35 1.11 2.28 -17.40
CA LYS A 35 2.40 1.89 -18.00
C LYS A 35 3.60 2.35 -17.17
N LYS A 36 3.52 3.50 -16.52
CA LYS A 36 4.56 4.00 -15.62
C LYS A 36 4.52 3.24 -14.29
N LEU A 37 3.33 2.97 -13.79
CA LEU A 37 3.09 2.24 -12.56
C LEU A 37 3.70 0.84 -12.59
N LYS A 38 3.46 0.07 -13.67
CA LYS A 38 4.05 -1.27 -13.87
C LYS A 38 5.58 -1.29 -13.99
N LYS A 39 6.22 -0.14 -14.19
CA LYS A 39 7.69 0.00 -14.25
C LYS A 39 8.28 0.48 -12.94
N ASN A 40 7.47 0.91 -12.02
CA ASN A 40 7.92 1.38 -10.72
C ASN A 40 8.21 0.16 -9.83
N GLU A 41 9.45 0.05 -9.35
CA GLU A 41 9.87 -1.04 -8.45
C GLU A 41 9.09 -1.01 -7.13
N GLU A 42 8.75 0.18 -6.63
CA GLU A 42 7.95 0.34 -5.43
C GLU A 42 6.54 -0.27 -5.59
N TYR A 43 5.95 -0.15 -6.78
CA TYR A 43 4.64 -0.75 -7.08
C TYR A 43 4.72 -2.28 -7.20
N LEU A 44 5.77 -2.81 -7.83
CA LEU A 44 5.93 -4.25 -8.01
C LEU A 44 6.13 -4.99 -6.68
N ASN A 45 6.76 -4.33 -5.73
CA ASN A 45 7.05 -4.87 -4.40
C ASN A 45 6.09 -4.36 -3.32
N HIS A 46 5.00 -3.69 -3.73
CA HIS A 46 4.02 -3.13 -2.81
C HIS A 46 3.10 -4.21 -2.26
N ILE A 47 3.04 -4.30 -0.94
CA ILE A 47 2.12 -5.18 -0.21
C ILE A 47 1.16 -4.28 0.55
N GLU A 48 -0.11 -4.31 0.21
CA GLU A 48 -1.19 -3.63 0.93
C GLU A 48 -2.22 -4.67 1.34
N ILE A 49 -2.30 -4.92 2.65
CA ILE A 49 -3.17 -5.97 3.19
C ILE A 49 -4.60 -5.48 3.31
N LEU A 50 -4.79 -4.21 3.71
CA LEU A 50 -6.11 -3.61 3.83
C LEU A 50 -6.21 -2.41 2.91
N GLN A 51 -7.06 -2.51 1.89
CA GLN A 51 -7.37 -1.40 1.00
C GLN A 51 -8.19 -0.34 1.75
N ASP A 52 -7.90 0.94 1.46
CA ASP A 52 -8.60 2.10 2.06
C ASP A 52 -8.56 2.15 3.59
N SER A 53 -7.49 1.62 4.22
CA SER A 53 -7.27 1.66 5.67
C SER A 53 -6.91 3.05 6.22
N THR A 54 -6.99 4.09 5.39
CA THR A 54 -6.62 5.45 5.75
C THR A 54 -7.77 6.21 6.41
N PHE A 55 -7.46 6.91 7.50
CA PHE A 55 -8.34 7.85 8.18
C PHE A 55 -7.84 9.28 7.96
N PRO A 56 -8.73 10.29 8.00
CA PRO A 56 -8.32 11.69 7.79
C PRO A 56 -7.36 12.22 8.87
N VAL A 57 -7.48 11.76 10.10
CA VAL A 57 -6.66 12.22 11.23
C VAL A 57 -6.03 11.04 11.96
N SER A 58 -6.85 10.19 12.59
CA SER A 58 -6.37 9.07 13.40
C SER A 58 -7.43 7.98 13.57
N CYS A 59 -6.97 6.79 13.96
CA CYS A 59 -7.82 5.69 14.39
C CYS A 59 -7.91 5.67 15.91
N GLU A 60 -9.14 5.69 16.50
CA GLU A 60 -9.36 5.72 17.95
C GLU A 60 -9.54 4.31 18.52
N CYS A 61 -10.44 3.52 17.96
CA CYS A 61 -10.79 2.20 18.46
C CYS A 61 -10.80 1.14 17.38
N LEU A 62 -10.37 -0.05 17.75
CA LEU A 62 -10.36 -1.24 16.90
C LEU A 62 -11.13 -2.38 17.57
N ARG A 63 -11.85 -3.17 16.77
CA ARG A 63 -12.46 -4.44 17.20
C ARG A 63 -12.50 -5.41 16.03
N ILE A 64 -12.26 -6.68 16.35
CA ILE A 64 -12.43 -7.79 15.41
C ILE A 64 -13.75 -8.48 15.71
N SER A 65 -14.48 -8.90 14.68
CA SER A 65 -15.73 -9.63 14.83
C SER A 65 -15.50 -11.00 15.49
N GLY A 66 -16.53 -11.56 16.14
CA GLY A 66 -16.44 -12.88 16.77
C GLY A 66 -16.03 -13.99 15.80
N ASP A 67 -16.45 -13.88 14.54
CA ASP A 67 -16.09 -14.80 13.45
C ASP A 67 -14.65 -14.63 12.94
N GLY A 68 -13.94 -13.55 13.31
CA GLY A 68 -12.61 -13.23 12.81
C GLY A 68 -12.53 -12.79 11.34
N ASN A 69 -13.69 -12.54 10.69
CA ASN A 69 -13.76 -12.19 9.26
C ASN A 69 -13.82 -10.67 9.01
N TYR A 70 -14.17 -9.88 10.02
CA TYR A 70 -14.33 -8.44 9.88
C TYR A 70 -13.50 -7.70 10.91
N LEU A 71 -12.78 -6.69 10.44
CA LEU A 71 -12.12 -5.69 11.28
C LEU A 71 -12.93 -4.40 11.23
N MET A 72 -13.20 -3.83 12.39
CA MET A 72 -13.87 -2.55 12.52
C MET A 72 -12.94 -1.55 13.15
N ALA A 73 -12.89 -0.35 12.57
CA ALA A 73 -12.04 0.73 13.02
C ALA A 73 -12.79 2.07 13.06
N SER A 74 -12.72 2.76 14.17
CA SER A 74 -13.31 4.09 14.32
C SER A 74 -12.28 5.18 14.07
N GLY A 75 -12.68 6.19 13.30
CA GLY A 75 -11.87 7.37 13.02
C GLY A 75 -12.42 8.64 13.64
N ILE A 76 -11.55 9.61 13.79
CA ILE A 76 -11.86 10.96 14.27
C ILE A 76 -11.92 11.90 13.06
N TYR A 77 -12.78 12.88 13.12
CA TYR A 77 -12.94 14.02 12.23
C TYR A 77 -12.80 13.71 10.71
N PRO A 78 -13.90 13.37 10.06
CA PRO A 78 -15.26 13.20 10.62
C PRO A 78 -15.40 11.86 11.36
N PRO A 79 -16.26 11.77 12.39
CA PRO A 79 -16.45 10.54 13.14
C PRO A 79 -17.09 9.47 12.24
N ARG A 80 -16.31 8.45 11.94
CA ARG A 80 -16.70 7.36 11.04
C ARG A 80 -16.24 6.02 11.56
N LEU A 81 -17.02 5.00 11.29
CA LEU A 81 -16.66 3.62 11.54
C LEU A 81 -16.49 2.92 10.18
N LYS A 82 -15.28 2.48 9.89
CA LYS A 82 -14.96 1.65 8.72
C LYS A 82 -15.03 0.18 9.09
N ILE A 83 -15.62 -0.60 8.23
CA ILE A 83 -15.76 -2.05 8.37
C ILE A 83 -15.05 -2.70 7.20
N PHE A 84 -14.00 -3.45 7.50
CA PHE A 84 -13.18 -4.15 6.54
C PHE A 84 -13.56 -5.62 6.48
N ASP A 85 -13.69 -6.15 5.29
CA ASP A 85 -13.83 -7.59 5.04
C ASP A 85 -12.44 -8.18 4.86
N LEU A 86 -12.00 -8.96 5.84
CA LEU A 86 -10.64 -9.53 5.85
C LEU A 86 -10.46 -10.59 4.77
N SER A 87 -11.53 -11.33 4.42
CA SER A 87 -11.47 -12.34 3.37
C SER A 87 -11.20 -11.74 1.98
N GLN A 88 -11.72 -10.53 1.75
CA GLN A 88 -11.52 -9.77 0.52
C GLN A 88 -10.44 -8.68 0.64
N MET A 89 -9.88 -8.46 1.85
CA MET A 89 -8.87 -7.43 2.15
C MET A 89 -9.30 -6.02 1.74
N SER A 90 -10.59 -5.73 1.80
CA SER A 90 -11.18 -4.50 1.28
C SER A 90 -12.16 -3.86 2.25
N LEU A 91 -12.40 -2.56 2.05
CA LEU A 91 -13.43 -1.83 2.77
C LEU A 91 -14.82 -2.32 2.34
N LYS A 92 -15.62 -2.84 3.27
CA LYS A 92 -16.99 -3.29 3.03
C LYS A 92 -18.00 -2.17 3.11
N CYS A 93 -17.96 -1.39 4.16
CA CYS A 93 -18.84 -0.24 4.32
C CYS A 93 -18.25 0.78 5.31
N GLU A 94 -18.72 1.99 5.20
CA GLU A 94 -18.38 3.10 6.09
C GLU A 94 -19.69 3.64 6.70
N ARG A 95 -19.65 3.94 8.00
CA ARG A 95 -20.80 4.47 8.75
C ARG A 95 -20.42 5.78 9.41
N GLY A 96 -21.21 6.83 9.20
CA GLY A 96 -21.04 8.12 9.86
C GLY A 96 -21.76 8.16 11.22
N PHE A 97 -21.18 8.90 12.15
CA PHE A 97 -21.70 9.19 13.48
C PHE A 97 -21.84 10.68 13.69
N ASP A 98 -22.69 11.07 14.65
CA ASP A 98 -22.92 12.48 14.98
C ASP A 98 -21.79 13.07 15.83
N SER A 99 -21.11 12.24 16.65
CA SER A 99 -20.00 12.61 17.52
C SER A 99 -18.93 11.52 17.55
N ASN A 100 -17.74 11.83 18.10
CA ASN A 100 -16.64 10.89 18.16
C ASN A 100 -17.00 9.66 18.97
N ILE A 101 -16.53 8.50 18.50
CA ILE A 101 -16.76 7.23 19.14
C ILE A 101 -15.67 6.98 20.16
N ARG A 102 -16.02 6.87 21.43
CA ARG A 102 -15.07 6.54 22.51
C ARG A 102 -14.72 5.06 22.51
N LYS A 103 -15.74 4.22 22.56
CA LYS A 103 -15.61 2.76 22.48
C LYS A 103 -16.84 2.21 21.78
N PHE A 104 -16.68 1.08 21.13
CA PHE A 104 -17.80 0.34 20.54
C PHE A 104 -17.66 -1.14 20.79
N GLU A 105 -18.79 -1.82 20.83
CA GLU A 105 -18.85 -3.28 20.96
C GLU A 105 -19.72 -3.88 19.85
N ILE A 106 -19.35 -5.08 19.43
CA ILE A 106 -20.05 -5.83 18.39
C ILE A 106 -21.05 -6.74 19.07
N LEU A 107 -22.34 -6.57 18.77
CA LEU A 107 -23.42 -7.31 19.40
C LEU A 107 -23.68 -8.66 18.72
N SER A 108 -23.34 -8.81 17.46
CA SER A 108 -23.46 -10.05 16.67
C SER A 108 -22.09 -10.66 16.39
N ASP A 109 -22.05 -11.91 15.96
CA ASP A 109 -20.77 -12.52 15.57
C ASP A 109 -20.18 -11.91 14.30
N ASP A 110 -21.04 -11.37 13.43
CA ASP A 110 -20.68 -10.62 12.22
C ASP A 110 -20.67 -9.09 12.48
N TYR A 111 -20.60 -8.27 11.42
CA TYR A 111 -20.53 -6.80 11.47
C TYR A 111 -21.91 -6.09 11.56
N LYS A 112 -23.02 -6.83 11.56
CA LYS A 112 -24.34 -6.22 11.32
C LYS A 112 -24.84 -5.36 12.47
N LYS A 113 -24.63 -5.79 13.71
CA LYS A 113 -25.16 -5.11 14.90
C LYS A 113 -24.01 -4.57 15.75
N ILE A 114 -24.02 -3.27 15.97
CA ILE A 114 -22.95 -2.56 16.68
C ILE A 114 -23.59 -1.60 17.70
N ALA A 115 -23.02 -1.53 18.88
CA ALA A 115 -23.31 -0.51 19.87
C ALA A 115 -22.08 0.39 20.03
N ALA A 116 -22.23 1.69 19.78
CA ALA A 116 -21.17 2.66 19.89
C ALA A 116 -21.47 3.66 21.00
N LEU A 117 -20.52 3.84 21.90
CA LEU A 117 -20.53 4.84 22.94
C LEU A 117 -19.86 6.10 22.41
N CYS A 118 -20.62 7.19 22.35
CA CYS A 118 -20.19 8.46 21.79
C CYS A 118 -19.86 9.49 22.88
N ASP A 119 -19.02 10.49 22.53
CA ASP A 119 -18.63 11.57 23.44
C ASP A 119 -19.78 12.46 23.91
N ASP A 120 -20.89 12.50 23.18
CA ASP A 120 -22.10 13.27 23.52
C ASP A 120 -23.03 12.60 24.55
N ARG A 121 -22.54 11.59 25.28
CA ARG A 121 -23.29 10.75 26.23
C ARG A 121 -24.40 9.93 25.61
N ASN A 122 -24.28 9.64 24.33
CA ASN A 122 -25.24 8.79 23.66
C ASN A 122 -24.62 7.42 23.33
N ILE A 123 -25.45 6.39 23.39
CA ILE A 123 -25.16 5.09 22.84
C ILE A 123 -25.93 4.98 21.53
N GLU A 124 -25.25 4.87 20.42
CA GLU A 124 -25.86 4.66 19.12
C GLU A 124 -25.84 3.17 18.76
N LEU A 125 -27.03 2.64 18.48
CA LEU A 125 -27.20 1.28 18.04
C LEU A 125 -27.31 1.27 16.51
N HIS A 126 -26.40 0.59 15.85
CA HIS A 126 -26.40 0.44 14.40
C HIS A 126 -26.78 -0.97 14.00
N ALA A 127 -27.64 -1.07 13.00
CA ALA A 127 -28.01 -2.31 12.33
C ALA A 127 -27.36 -2.38 10.94
N GLN A 128 -27.63 -3.44 10.17
CA GLN A 128 -27.05 -3.60 8.82
C GLN A 128 -27.38 -2.42 7.89
N TYR A 129 -28.56 -1.84 8.02
CA TYR A 129 -29.04 -0.70 7.20
C TYR A 129 -28.55 0.69 7.68
N GLY A 130 -27.85 0.77 8.81
CA GLY A 130 -27.34 2.02 9.38
C GLY A 130 -27.82 2.22 10.82
N ARG A 131 -27.95 3.49 11.23
CA ARG A 131 -28.39 3.85 12.59
C ARG A 131 -29.80 3.37 12.85
N HIS A 132 -29.97 2.58 13.91
CA HIS A 132 -31.26 2.04 14.35
C HIS A 132 -31.89 2.88 15.47
N PHE A 133 -31.15 3.12 16.54
CA PHE A 133 -31.63 3.83 17.69
C PHE A 133 -30.52 4.59 18.42
N LYS A 134 -30.87 5.66 19.15
CA LYS A 134 -29.97 6.47 19.93
C LYS A 134 -30.51 6.61 21.35
N ILE A 135 -29.70 6.21 22.33
CA ILE A 135 -30.06 6.19 23.76
C ILE A 135 -29.11 7.12 24.49
N ARG A 136 -29.63 7.96 25.36
CA ARG A 136 -28.82 8.85 26.16
C ARG A 136 -28.56 8.28 27.55
N ILE A 137 -27.27 8.32 27.99
CA ILE A 137 -26.87 7.97 29.35
C ILE A 137 -26.73 9.22 30.22
N PRO A 138 -26.96 9.09 31.56
CA PRO A 138 -26.97 10.26 32.47
C PRO A 138 -25.62 10.97 32.56
N LYS A 139 -24.50 10.22 32.64
CA LYS A 139 -23.14 10.76 32.79
C LYS A 139 -22.28 10.40 31.57
N TYR A 140 -21.11 11.00 31.44
CA TYR A 140 -20.17 10.68 30.36
C TYR A 140 -19.70 9.23 30.47
N GLY A 141 -19.86 8.48 29.40
CA GLY A 141 -19.35 7.12 29.30
C GLY A 141 -17.88 7.08 28.91
N ARG A 142 -17.10 6.19 29.54
CA ARG A 142 -15.69 5.92 29.21
C ARG A 142 -15.51 4.54 28.56
N ASP A 143 -16.28 3.54 29.00
CA ASP A 143 -16.20 2.19 28.46
C ASP A 143 -17.57 1.53 28.35
N ILE A 144 -17.66 0.53 27.45
CA ILE A 144 -18.89 -0.21 27.16
C ILE A 144 -18.53 -1.71 26.98
N LYS A 145 -19.35 -2.59 27.56
CA LYS A 145 -19.24 -4.05 27.41
C LYS A 145 -20.60 -4.68 27.17
N TYR A 146 -20.62 -5.74 26.41
CA TYR A 146 -21.84 -6.46 26.08
C TYR A 146 -21.81 -7.90 26.54
N ASP A 147 -22.88 -8.28 27.25
CA ASP A 147 -23.13 -9.66 27.64
C ASP A 147 -24.07 -10.32 26.63
N LYS A 148 -23.58 -11.36 25.95
CA LYS A 148 -24.39 -12.12 24.98
C LYS A 148 -25.44 -12.99 25.61
N ILE A 149 -25.28 -13.44 26.87
CA ILE A 149 -26.17 -14.39 27.54
C ILE A 149 -27.46 -13.71 27.92
N TYR A 150 -27.40 -12.61 28.68
CA TYR A 150 -28.55 -11.85 29.14
C TYR A 150 -28.95 -10.71 28.21
N CYS A 151 -28.23 -10.50 27.13
CA CYS A 151 -28.38 -9.35 26.22
C CYS A 151 -28.28 -7.99 26.95
N ASP A 152 -27.43 -7.92 27.96
CA ASP A 152 -27.23 -6.71 28.73
C ASP A 152 -26.01 -5.92 28.22
N LEU A 153 -26.21 -4.63 27.99
CA LEU A 153 -25.16 -3.70 27.62
C LEU A 153 -24.81 -2.90 28.86
N PHE A 154 -23.55 -3.03 29.30
CA PHE A 154 -23.00 -2.29 30.42
C PHE A 154 -22.29 -1.06 29.91
N ALA A 155 -22.57 0.10 30.49
CA ALA A 155 -21.88 1.35 30.19
C ALA A 155 -21.44 2.00 31.51
N ALA A 156 -20.20 2.38 31.57
CA ALA A 156 -19.60 3.02 32.73
C ALA A 156 -18.79 4.27 32.34
N GLY A 157 -18.59 5.16 33.28
CA GLY A 157 -17.87 6.39 33.01
C GLY A 157 -17.61 7.23 34.25
N THR A 158 -17.85 8.52 34.16
CA THR A 158 -17.53 9.52 35.23
C THR A 158 -18.40 9.44 36.46
N GLY A 159 -19.17 8.41 36.66
CA GLY A 159 -20.01 8.18 37.81
C GLY A 159 -19.60 6.95 38.59
N ASN A 160 -20.22 6.83 39.77
CA ASN A 160 -20.08 5.67 40.63
C ASN A 160 -21.06 4.51 40.30
N GLU A 161 -21.76 4.63 39.17
CA GLU A 161 -22.76 3.63 38.77
C GLU A 161 -22.40 3.01 37.40
N ILE A 162 -22.61 1.70 37.28
CA ILE A 162 -22.55 1.01 36.00
C ILE A 162 -23.98 0.90 35.48
N TYR A 163 -24.28 1.59 34.39
CA TYR A 163 -25.58 1.56 33.74
C TYR A 163 -25.77 0.23 33.01
N ARG A 164 -26.91 -0.41 33.23
CA ARG A 164 -27.26 -1.70 32.65
C ARG A 164 -28.45 -1.52 31.73
N LEU A 165 -28.23 -1.63 30.43
CA LEU A 165 -29.26 -1.54 29.41
C LEU A 165 -29.55 -2.94 28.86
N ASN A 166 -30.77 -3.48 29.12
CA ASN A 166 -31.14 -4.74 28.51
C ASN A 166 -31.71 -4.53 27.11
N LEU A 167 -31.00 -5.03 26.09
CA LEU A 167 -31.38 -4.85 24.70
C LEU A 167 -32.60 -5.67 24.30
N TYR A 168 -32.89 -6.79 24.98
CA TYR A 168 -34.07 -7.60 24.72
C TYR A 168 -35.36 -6.91 25.23
N LYS A 169 -35.31 -6.33 26.42
CA LYS A 169 -36.42 -5.62 27.02
C LYS A 169 -36.54 -4.16 26.55
N GLY A 170 -35.47 -3.60 26.02
CA GLY A 170 -35.42 -2.22 25.59
C GLY A 170 -35.48 -1.19 26.72
N GLN A 171 -35.05 -1.53 27.92
CA GLN A 171 -35.11 -0.66 29.11
C GLN A 171 -33.87 -0.77 29.97
N PHE A 172 -33.57 0.32 30.72
CA PHE A 172 -32.53 0.29 31.74
C PHE A 172 -33.00 -0.58 32.91
N LEU A 173 -32.12 -1.47 33.35
CA LEU A 173 -32.28 -2.22 34.59
C LEU A 173 -31.61 -1.51 35.74
N GLN A 174 -31.75 -2.04 36.97
CA GLN A 174 -31.05 -1.52 38.13
C GLN A 174 -29.55 -1.46 37.89
N SER A 175 -28.96 -0.30 38.10
CA SER A 175 -27.50 -0.05 38.00
C SER A 175 -26.76 -0.77 39.13
N PHE A 176 -25.49 -1.11 38.87
CA PHE A 176 -24.59 -1.54 39.93
C PHE A 176 -23.91 -0.31 40.55
N GLU A 177 -24.08 -0.16 41.84
CA GLU A 177 -23.40 0.90 42.60
C GLU A 177 -21.99 0.46 42.93
N THR A 178 -21.03 1.34 42.76
CA THR A 178 -19.59 1.15 43.01
C THR A 178 -19.08 2.08 44.07
N ILE A 179 -17.98 1.71 44.73
CA ILE A 179 -17.30 2.55 45.72
C ILE A 179 -16.44 3.59 45.02
N ALA A 180 -15.99 3.34 43.80
CA ALA A 180 -15.15 4.27 43.04
C ALA A 180 -15.93 5.51 42.62
N GLU A 181 -15.27 6.68 42.66
CA GLU A 181 -15.84 7.96 42.23
C GLU A 181 -16.07 8.03 40.71
N GLY A 182 -15.18 7.39 39.93
CA GLY A 182 -15.26 7.24 38.47
C GLY A 182 -14.75 5.90 38.03
N ILE A 183 -15.31 5.40 36.92
CA ILE A 183 -14.96 4.10 36.33
C ILE A 183 -14.26 4.36 35.01
N ASN A 184 -13.03 3.82 34.84
CA ASN A 184 -12.23 4.01 33.65
C ASN A 184 -12.44 2.88 32.62
N ALA A 185 -12.49 1.63 33.07
CA ALA A 185 -12.62 0.47 32.20
C ALA A 185 -13.52 -0.62 32.80
N LEU A 186 -14.14 -1.40 31.92
CA LEU A 186 -14.93 -2.56 32.24
C LEU A 186 -14.29 -3.82 31.63
N GLY A 187 -14.23 -4.91 32.38
CA GLY A 187 -13.84 -6.22 31.91
C GLY A 187 -15.03 -7.19 32.05
N TYR A 188 -15.32 -7.96 31.04
CA TYR A 188 -16.37 -8.97 31.07
C TYR A 188 -15.75 -10.35 30.84
N CYS A 189 -16.13 -11.29 31.67
CA CYS A 189 -15.73 -12.70 31.56
C CYS A 189 -16.98 -13.56 31.30
N GLN A 190 -17.11 -14.08 30.09
CA GLN A 190 -18.25 -14.87 29.68
C GLN A 190 -18.36 -16.21 30.43
N PRO A 191 -17.30 -17.02 30.58
CA PRO A 191 -17.40 -18.33 31.26
C PRO A 191 -17.88 -18.26 32.69
N LEU A 192 -17.45 -17.25 33.43
CA LEU A 192 -17.80 -17.09 34.86
C LEU A 192 -19.00 -16.17 35.10
N GLU A 193 -19.51 -15.49 34.06
CA GLU A 193 -20.59 -14.50 34.15
C GLU A 193 -20.28 -13.38 35.16
N ILE A 194 -19.05 -12.90 35.18
CA ILE A 194 -18.58 -11.83 36.06
C ILE A 194 -18.24 -10.57 35.27
N LEU A 195 -18.52 -9.45 35.91
CA LEU A 195 -18.15 -8.11 35.43
C LEU A 195 -17.13 -7.50 36.37
N GLY A 196 -15.94 -7.19 35.86
CA GLY A 196 -14.94 -6.44 36.60
C GLY A 196 -14.99 -4.95 36.24
N MET A 197 -14.72 -4.08 37.17
CA MET A 197 -14.55 -2.67 36.92
C MET A 197 -13.21 -2.18 37.46
N ALA A 198 -12.56 -1.32 36.69
CA ALA A 198 -11.37 -0.59 37.07
C ALA A 198 -11.72 0.89 37.26
N GLY A 199 -11.54 1.37 38.48
CA GLY A 199 -11.93 2.72 38.88
C GLY A 199 -10.74 3.61 39.21
N GLU A 200 -11.08 4.86 39.51
CA GLU A 200 -10.15 5.84 40.03
C GLU A 200 -9.67 5.43 41.45
N LYS A 201 -8.55 5.99 41.90
CA LYS A 201 -7.93 5.69 43.19
C LYS A 201 -7.54 4.21 43.42
N GLY A 202 -7.25 3.50 42.36
CA GLY A 202 -6.80 2.11 42.47
C GLY A 202 -7.87 1.11 42.94
N ILE A 203 -9.15 1.42 42.81
CA ILE A 203 -10.25 0.56 43.24
C ILE A 203 -10.65 -0.37 42.06
N CYS A 204 -10.67 -1.67 42.33
CA CYS A 204 -11.20 -2.65 41.41
C CYS A 204 -12.30 -3.47 42.12
N GLN A 205 -13.47 -3.58 41.51
CA GLN A 205 -14.57 -4.39 42.03
C GLN A 205 -15.01 -5.43 41.00
N ILE A 206 -15.38 -6.60 41.50
CA ILE A 206 -15.85 -7.71 40.68
C ILE A 206 -17.30 -8.04 41.10
N PHE A 207 -18.22 -7.98 40.12
CA PHE A 207 -19.65 -8.24 40.30
C PHE A 207 -20.04 -9.56 39.67
N ASP A 208 -20.86 -10.34 40.38
CA ASP A 208 -21.56 -11.50 39.81
C ASP A 208 -22.86 -11.02 39.14
N LEU A 209 -23.01 -11.28 37.85
CA LEU A 209 -24.18 -10.90 37.08
C LEU A 209 -25.41 -11.71 37.43
N ARG A 210 -25.25 -12.94 37.93
CA ARG A 210 -26.32 -13.84 38.38
C ARG A 210 -26.90 -13.39 39.72
N ALA A 211 -26.00 -13.24 40.71
CA ALA A 211 -26.37 -12.81 42.04
C ALA A 211 -26.64 -11.30 42.14
N LYS A 212 -26.15 -10.50 41.17
CA LYS A 212 -26.22 -9.04 41.14
C LYS A 212 -25.58 -8.37 42.35
N GLN A 213 -24.54 -8.95 42.86
CA GLN A 213 -23.83 -8.51 44.04
C GLN A 213 -22.31 -8.35 43.75
N ASN A 214 -21.68 -7.49 44.53
CA ASN A 214 -20.21 -7.39 44.53
C ASN A 214 -19.64 -8.64 45.25
N ILE A 215 -18.75 -9.35 44.53
CA ILE A 215 -18.08 -10.53 45.09
C ILE A 215 -16.84 -10.12 45.85
N PHE A 216 -16.01 -9.29 45.24
CA PHE A 216 -14.69 -8.92 45.76
C PHE A 216 -14.32 -7.51 45.39
N THR A 217 -13.67 -6.81 46.31
CA THR A 217 -13.13 -5.46 46.11
C THR A 217 -11.64 -5.50 46.40
N PHE A 218 -10.86 -5.04 45.42
CA PHE A 218 -9.47 -4.73 45.60
C PHE A 218 -9.39 -3.23 45.92
N ASP A 219 -8.97 -2.92 47.10
CA ASP A 219 -8.74 -1.53 47.54
C ASP A 219 -7.23 -1.27 47.53
N ASP A 220 -6.86 -0.02 47.28
CA ASP A 220 -5.51 0.49 47.47
C ASP A 220 -4.45 -0.20 46.53
N LEU A 221 -4.82 -0.41 45.29
CA LEU A 221 -3.85 -0.92 44.28
C LEU A 221 -2.82 0.11 43.86
N GLY A 222 -2.86 1.32 44.43
CA GLY A 222 -2.01 2.45 44.12
C GLY A 222 -2.76 3.49 43.29
N ASP A 223 -2.21 3.82 42.15
CA ASP A 223 -2.75 4.85 41.27
C ASP A 223 -4.00 4.41 40.50
N ASP A 224 -4.59 5.35 39.78
CA ASP A 224 -5.80 5.11 38.98
C ASP A 224 -5.64 3.89 38.06
N LEU A 225 -6.61 2.99 38.08
CA LEU A 225 -6.67 1.88 37.15
C LEU A 225 -7.24 2.33 35.81
N THR A 226 -6.56 2.01 34.72
CA THR A 226 -6.92 2.45 33.37
C THR A 226 -7.45 1.33 32.48
N SER A 227 -7.08 0.07 32.78
CA SER A 227 -7.49 -1.08 31.99
C SER A 227 -7.71 -2.32 32.86
N ILE A 228 -8.69 -3.13 32.47
CA ILE A 228 -9.02 -4.42 33.11
C ILE A 228 -9.38 -5.44 32.04
N THR A 229 -8.83 -6.64 32.16
CA THR A 229 -9.15 -7.73 31.23
C THR A 229 -9.04 -9.07 31.95
N PHE A 230 -9.97 -9.98 31.64
CA PHE A 230 -9.91 -11.38 32.05
C PHE A 230 -9.31 -12.24 30.95
N SER A 231 -8.67 -13.35 31.31
CA SER A 231 -8.32 -14.40 30.34
C SER A 231 -9.59 -15.05 29.77
N GLU A 232 -9.48 -15.72 28.63
CA GLU A 232 -10.65 -16.45 28.05
C GLU A 232 -11.16 -17.54 28.99
N ASP A 233 -10.26 -18.20 29.72
CA ASP A 233 -10.62 -19.18 30.78
C ASP A 233 -11.22 -18.53 32.03
N GLY A 234 -11.11 -17.24 32.22
CA GLY A 234 -11.56 -16.48 33.38
C GLY A 234 -10.70 -16.65 34.63
N MET A 235 -9.62 -17.40 34.61
CA MET A 235 -8.77 -17.65 35.79
C MET A 235 -7.81 -16.52 36.09
N LEU A 236 -7.36 -15.79 35.10
CA LEU A 236 -6.42 -14.67 35.25
C LEU A 236 -7.11 -13.34 35.04
N LEU A 237 -6.73 -12.39 35.88
CA LEU A 237 -7.16 -11.02 35.83
C LEU A 237 -5.96 -10.11 35.63
N GLY A 238 -5.96 -9.30 34.57
CA GLY A 238 -4.96 -8.28 34.30
C GLY A 238 -5.49 -6.90 34.64
N LEU A 239 -4.78 -6.15 35.49
CA LEU A 239 -5.10 -4.78 35.87
C LEU A 239 -3.95 -3.86 35.47
N GLY A 240 -4.24 -2.81 34.70
CA GLY A 240 -3.29 -1.79 34.25
C GLY A 240 -3.51 -0.47 34.93
N ASN A 241 -2.41 0.15 35.33
CA ASN A 241 -2.34 1.41 36.07
C ASN A 241 -1.99 2.60 35.19
N SER A 242 -2.23 3.79 35.70
CA SER A 242 -1.79 5.07 35.08
C SER A 242 -0.27 5.21 34.98
N ASP A 243 0.50 4.57 35.89
CA ASP A 243 1.96 4.62 35.96
C ASP A 243 2.68 3.61 35.02
N GLY A 244 1.92 2.93 34.14
CA GLY A 244 2.50 1.93 33.25
C GLY A 244 2.85 0.60 33.94
N ILE A 245 2.19 0.30 35.05
CA ILE A 245 2.38 -0.96 35.78
C ILE A 245 1.17 -1.86 35.52
N THR A 246 1.39 -3.06 35.03
CA THR A 246 0.36 -4.09 34.92
C THR A 246 0.58 -5.14 36.00
N LYS A 247 -0.44 -5.40 36.79
CA LYS A 247 -0.46 -6.47 37.78
C LYS A 247 -1.37 -7.58 37.29
N VAL A 248 -0.90 -8.81 37.35
CA VAL A 248 -1.68 -9.98 36.97
C VAL A 248 -1.99 -10.81 38.20
N TYR A 249 -3.27 -11.11 38.38
CA TYR A 249 -3.82 -11.84 39.50
C TYR A 249 -4.39 -13.19 39.03
N ASP A 250 -4.31 -14.19 39.86
CA ASP A 250 -5.24 -15.31 39.84
C ASP A 250 -6.51 -14.88 40.59
N ILE A 251 -7.68 -15.05 40.00
CA ILE A 251 -8.95 -14.61 40.59
C ILE A 251 -9.21 -15.22 41.99
N ARG A 252 -8.51 -16.28 42.33
CA ARG A 252 -8.59 -16.99 43.63
C ARG A 252 -7.69 -16.40 44.69
N ASN A 253 -6.67 -15.61 44.29
CA ASN A 253 -5.66 -15.07 45.17
C ASN A 253 -5.65 -13.57 45.18
N PRO A 254 -5.62 -12.90 46.35
CA PRO A 254 -5.56 -11.43 46.42
C PRO A 254 -4.16 -10.89 46.05
N ASN A 255 -3.12 -11.74 46.13
CA ASN A 255 -1.74 -11.33 45.80
C ASN A 255 -1.47 -11.43 44.30
N PRO A 256 -0.78 -10.44 43.70
CA PRO A 256 -0.44 -10.50 42.28
C PRO A 256 0.57 -11.65 42.03
N LEU A 257 0.36 -12.41 40.96
CA LEU A 257 1.29 -13.44 40.50
C LEU A 257 2.60 -12.81 40.03
N TYR A 258 2.53 -11.76 39.28
CA TYR A 258 3.68 -10.97 38.80
C TYR A 258 3.25 -9.58 38.38
N THR A 259 4.24 -8.70 38.28
CA THR A 259 4.05 -7.32 37.83
C THR A 259 4.90 -7.04 36.59
N ILE A 260 4.30 -6.45 35.58
CA ILE A 260 4.95 -6.02 34.35
C ILE A 260 5.07 -4.50 34.40
N LYS A 261 6.28 -3.96 34.25
CA LYS A 261 6.55 -2.53 34.23
C LYS A 261 6.90 -2.08 32.82
N HIS A 262 6.26 -1.02 32.36
CA HIS A 262 6.60 -0.36 31.10
C HIS A 262 7.71 0.66 31.31
N SER A 263 8.54 0.85 30.28
CA SER A 263 9.72 1.72 30.37
C SER A 263 9.40 3.20 30.37
N TYR A 264 8.27 3.58 29.76
CA TYR A 264 7.90 5.00 29.61
C TYR A 264 6.99 5.54 30.71
N HIS A 265 6.55 4.70 31.65
CA HIS A 265 5.64 5.09 32.72
C HIS A 265 4.38 5.81 32.23
N LEU A 266 3.81 5.34 31.12
CA LEU A 266 2.59 5.86 30.51
C LEU A 266 1.40 4.98 30.89
N PRO A 267 0.16 5.54 30.92
CA PRO A 267 -1.03 4.76 31.24
C PRO A 267 -1.22 3.56 30.32
N ILE A 268 -1.54 2.41 30.90
CA ILE A 268 -1.84 1.19 30.15
C ILE A 268 -3.22 1.33 29.51
N LYS A 269 -3.27 1.38 28.18
CA LYS A 269 -4.53 1.53 27.43
C LYS A 269 -5.29 0.21 27.32
N LYS A 270 -4.58 -0.89 27.08
CA LYS A 270 -5.20 -2.19 26.88
C LYS A 270 -4.32 -3.34 27.31
N ILE A 271 -4.94 -4.39 27.80
CA ILE A 271 -4.32 -5.67 28.13
C ILE A 271 -5.06 -6.75 27.34
N VAL A 272 -4.33 -7.67 26.73
CA VAL A 272 -4.92 -8.80 25.99
C VAL A 272 -4.18 -10.07 26.40
N PHE A 273 -4.93 -11.12 26.77
CA PHE A 273 -4.42 -12.46 26.95
C PHE A 273 -4.55 -13.24 25.66
N ASP A 274 -3.45 -13.81 25.20
CA ASP A 274 -3.44 -14.72 24.08
C ASP A 274 -3.21 -16.15 24.57
N GLU A 275 -4.25 -16.96 24.52
CA GLU A 275 -4.17 -18.35 24.97
C GLU A 275 -3.42 -19.24 23.98
N GLY A 276 -3.48 -18.90 22.68
CA GLY A 276 -2.79 -19.64 21.63
C GLY A 276 -1.29 -19.66 21.81
N SER A 277 -0.70 -18.50 22.00
CA SER A 277 0.76 -18.33 22.23
C SER A 277 1.14 -18.38 23.71
N LYS A 278 0.18 -18.39 24.62
CA LYS A 278 0.38 -18.29 26.09
C LYS A 278 1.13 -17.02 26.49
N ASN A 279 0.77 -15.92 25.89
CA ASN A 279 1.35 -14.62 26.13
C ASN A 279 0.32 -13.63 26.66
N ILE A 280 0.80 -12.65 27.43
CA ILE A 280 0.06 -11.45 27.77
C ILE A 280 0.68 -10.27 27.03
N ILE A 281 -0.16 -9.47 26.41
CA ILE A 281 0.20 -8.29 25.67
C ILE A 281 -0.32 -7.08 26.43
N THR A 282 0.58 -6.22 26.83
CA THR A 282 0.25 -4.98 27.55
C THR A 282 0.63 -3.79 26.67
N VAL A 283 -0.29 -2.87 26.47
CA VAL A 283 -0.14 -1.76 25.54
C VAL A 283 -0.27 -0.44 26.29
N ASP A 284 0.75 0.38 26.21
CA ASP A 284 0.72 1.78 26.62
C ASP A 284 0.54 2.72 25.41
N LYS A 285 0.74 4.01 25.59
CA LYS A 285 0.62 4.98 24.50
C LYS A 285 1.71 4.82 23.42
N LYS A 286 2.90 4.28 23.73
CA LYS A 286 4.04 4.19 22.81
C LYS A 286 4.48 2.79 22.51
N LEU A 287 4.28 1.87 23.44
CA LEU A 287 4.90 0.56 23.44
C LEU A 287 3.85 -0.54 23.63
N ALA A 288 3.91 -1.59 22.81
CA ALA A 288 3.24 -2.86 23.09
C ALA A 288 4.28 -3.88 23.55
N LYS A 289 4.12 -4.38 24.78
CA LYS A 289 5.05 -5.30 25.43
C LYS A 289 4.46 -6.70 25.46
N PHE A 290 5.22 -7.66 24.99
CA PHE A 290 4.85 -9.07 24.96
C PHE A 290 5.56 -9.83 26.06
N CYS A 291 4.78 -10.46 26.93
CA CYS A 291 5.30 -11.19 28.07
C CYS A 291 4.68 -12.59 28.13
N ASN A 292 5.42 -13.56 28.65
CA ASN A 292 4.87 -14.87 28.89
C ASN A 292 3.92 -14.81 30.10
N TYR A 293 2.68 -15.31 29.95
CA TYR A 293 1.66 -15.18 30.98
C TYR A 293 1.94 -16.02 32.24
N LYS A 294 2.80 -17.05 32.17
CA LYS A 294 3.19 -17.85 33.35
C LYS A 294 4.30 -17.20 34.15
N THR A 295 5.28 -16.62 33.50
CA THR A 295 6.52 -16.13 34.14
C THR A 295 6.56 -14.62 34.28
N GLY A 296 5.73 -13.89 33.55
CA GLY A 296 5.76 -12.41 33.46
C GLY A 296 7.00 -11.83 32.76
N LYS A 297 7.88 -12.68 32.23
CA LYS A 297 9.10 -12.22 31.55
C LYS A 297 8.77 -11.71 30.15
N SER A 298 9.22 -10.49 29.84
CA SER A 298 9.09 -9.92 28.50
C SER A 298 10.11 -10.55 27.56
N PHE A 299 9.71 -10.82 26.33
CA PHE A 299 10.57 -11.36 25.30
C PHE A 299 10.67 -10.46 24.06
N THR A 300 9.63 -9.70 23.72
CA THR A 300 9.70 -8.73 22.63
C THR A 300 8.81 -7.53 22.90
N ASN A 301 9.05 -6.45 22.16
CA ASN A 301 8.27 -5.22 22.22
C ASN A 301 8.03 -4.71 20.79
N ILE A 302 6.89 -4.06 20.57
CA ILE A 302 6.63 -3.32 19.33
C ILE A 302 6.49 -1.86 19.70
N GLU A 303 7.22 -0.99 19.01
CA GLU A 303 7.15 0.46 19.14
C GLU A 303 6.78 1.06 17.77
N PRO A 304 5.50 1.37 17.54
CA PRO A 304 5.06 2.06 16.33
C PRO A 304 5.66 3.47 16.23
N LYS A 305 5.62 4.06 15.02
CA LYS A 305 6.14 5.41 14.81
C LYS A 305 5.28 6.50 15.43
N SER A 306 3.98 6.23 15.54
CA SER A 306 2.96 7.13 16.11
C SER A 306 2.40 6.57 17.41
N ASP A 307 1.77 7.44 18.19
CA ASP A 307 1.18 7.06 19.47
C ASP A 307 0.02 6.07 19.27
N ILE A 308 -0.04 5.03 20.10
CA ILE A 308 -1.04 3.96 20.04
C ILE A 308 -2.32 4.44 20.74
N ASN A 309 -3.48 4.28 20.11
CA ASN A 309 -4.80 4.54 20.69
C ASN A 309 -5.50 3.25 21.11
N ASP A 310 -5.49 2.24 20.27
CA ASP A 310 -6.06 0.92 20.55
C ASP A 310 -5.26 -0.18 19.87
N PHE A 311 -5.49 -1.40 20.30
CA PHE A 311 -4.77 -2.58 19.86
C PHE A 311 -5.75 -3.78 19.76
N GLU A 312 -5.62 -4.58 18.72
CA GLU A 312 -6.36 -5.84 18.58
C GLU A 312 -5.46 -6.96 18.06
N LEU A 313 -5.74 -8.15 18.57
CA LEU A 313 -5.06 -9.39 18.22
C LEU A 313 -5.97 -10.23 17.31
N PHE A 314 -5.46 -10.75 16.22
CA PHE A 314 -6.15 -11.80 15.48
C PHE A 314 -5.99 -13.15 16.19
N LYS A 315 -7.07 -13.73 16.62
CA LYS A 315 -7.06 -14.99 17.41
C LYS A 315 -6.30 -16.10 16.69
N ASN A 316 -5.48 -16.82 17.45
CA ASN A 316 -4.67 -17.92 16.96
C ASN A 316 -3.71 -17.55 15.81
N SER A 317 -3.24 -16.33 15.77
CA SER A 317 -2.28 -15.88 14.76
C SER A 317 -1.23 -14.97 15.36
N GLY A 318 -0.10 -14.84 14.66
CA GLY A 318 0.95 -13.88 15.02
C GLY A 318 0.74 -12.49 14.46
N MET A 319 -0.47 -12.14 14.05
CA MET A 319 -0.79 -10.85 13.45
C MET A 319 -1.49 -9.92 14.42
N PHE A 320 -1.07 -8.66 14.41
CA PHE A 320 -1.52 -7.60 15.33
C PHE A 320 -1.94 -6.37 14.56
N CYS A 321 -2.97 -5.71 15.07
CA CYS A 321 -3.50 -4.48 14.51
C CYS A 321 -3.41 -3.36 15.54
N PHE A 322 -2.82 -2.23 15.16
CA PHE A 322 -2.70 -1.03 15.97
C PHE A 322 -3.49 0.12 15.38
N GLY A 323 -4.35 0.71 16.18
CA GLY A 323 -4.97 2.00 15.91
C GLY A 323 -4.07 3.09 16.47
N CYS A 324 -3.44 3.86 15.60
CA CYS A 324 -2.46 4.85 15.99
C CYS A 324 -2.94 6.28 15.70
N GLU A 325 -2.25 7.27 16.27
CA GLU A 325 -2.39 8.68 15.90
C GLU A 325 -1.74 8.96 14.54
N SER A 326 -2.01 8.09 13.57
CA SER A 326 -1.59 8.17 12.17
C SER A 326 -2.78 7.99 11.26
N GLU A 327 -2.61 8.40 10.02
CA GLU A 327 -3.66 8.25 9.01
C GLU A 327 -3.94 6.78 8.68
N LYS A 328 -2.97 5.87 8.92
CA LYS A 328 -3.08 4.45 8.55
C LYS A 328 -3.21 3.57 9.79
N ILE A 329 -3.98 2.50 9.65
CA ILE A 329 -3.97 1.39 10.62
C ILE A 329 -2.67 0.63 10.42
N GLU A 330 -1.89 0.43 11.47
CA GLU A 330 -0.63 -0.30 11.39
C GLU A 330 -0.86 -1.79 11.67
N LEU A 331 -0.35 -2.63 10.78
CA LEU A 331 -0.40 -4.07 10.89
C LEU A 331 1.02 -4.63 11.08
N TYR A 332 1.18 -5.44 12.09
CA TYR A 332 2.44 -6.13 12.40
C TYR A 332 2.24 -7.63 12.40
N PHE A 333 3.26 -8.34 11.95
CA PHE A 333 3.27 -9.81 11.97
C PHE A 333 4.55 -10.33 12.61
N ILE A 334 4.40 -11.29 13.53
CA ILE A 334 5.51 -11.97 14.21
C ILE A 334 5.32 -13.48 14.03
N PRO A 335 6.02 -14.13 13.09
CA PRO A 335 5.85 -15.56 12.79
C PRO A 335 6.14 -16.45 13.98
N GLN A 336 7.05 -16.04 14.88
CA GLN A 336 7.44 -16.82 16.06
C GLN A 336 6.36 -16.89 17.15
N ILE A 337 5.38 -15.99 17.15
CA ILE A 337 4.24 -16.00 18.08
C ILE A 337 3.14 -16.91 17.56
N GLY A 338 2.87 -16.87 16.27
CA GLY A 338 1.85 -17.70 15.66
C GLY A 338 1.87 -17.61 14.14
N PRO A 339 1.19 -18.54 13.46
CA PRO A 339 1.07 -18.54 12.00
C PRO A 339 0.28 -17.33 11.51
N ALA A 340 0.35 -17.08 10.21
CA ALA A 340 -0.50 -16.08 9.57
C ALA A 340 -1.99 -16.46 9.67
N PRO A 341 -2.90 -15.49 9.75
CA PRO A 341 -4.35 -15.78 9.75
C PRO A 341 -4.76 -16.42 8.42
N LYS A 342 -5.80 -17.24 8.45
CA LYS A 342 -6.25 -18.02 7.27
C LYS A 342 -6.49 -17.18 6.02
N TRP A 343 -6.96 -15.95 6.17
CA TRP A 343 -7.23 -15.04 5.07
C TRP A 343 -5.96 -14.40 4.49
N ALA A 344 -4.84 -14.45 5.21
CA ALA A 344 -3.55 -13.89 4.79
C ALA A 344 -2.42 -14.93 4.85
N SER A 345 -2.69 -16.19 4.54
CA SER A 345 -1.71 -17.29 4.57
C SER A 345 -0.47 -17.07 3.68
N PHE A 346 -0.57 -16.20 2.69
CA PHE A 346 0.57 -15.80 1.85
C PHE A 346 1.67 -15.07 2.63
N LEU A 347 1.38 -14.54 3.82
CA LEU A 347 2.38 -13.86 4.66
C LEU A 347 3.46 -14.82 5.15
N ASP A 348 3.13 -16.07 5.46
CA ASP A 348 4.11 -17.06 5.87
C ASP A 348 5.14 -17.30 4.75
N ASN A 349 4.68 -17.44 3.50
CA ASN A 349 5.58 -17.59 2.35
C ASN A 349 6.44 -16.33 2.13
N ILE A 350 5.87 -15.15 2.25
CA ILE A 350 6.62 -13.89 2.10
C ILE A 350 7.69 -13.75 3.18
N THR A 351 7.39 -14.11 4.42
CA THR A 351 8.39 -14.03 5.51
C THR A 351 9.53 -15.00 5.29
N GLU A 352 9.27 -16.21 4.80
CA GLU A 352 10.28 -17.18 4.41
C GLU A 352 11.15 -16.66 3.26
N GLU A 353 10.56 -16.12 2.18
CA GLU A 353 11.28 -15.49 1.08
C GLU A 353 12.16 -14.33 1.53
N LEU A 354 11.67 -13.48 2.45
CA LEU A 354 12.44 -12.37 3.01
C LEU A 354 13.59 -12.85 3.91
N GLU A 355 13.45 -13.98 4.55
CA GLU A 355 14.52 -14.61 5.32
C GLU A 355 15.60 -15.20 4.43
N GLU A 356 15.22 -15.91 3.38
CA GLU A 356 16.15 -16.45 2.38
C GLU A 356 16.88 -15.35 1.64
N ALA A 357 16.18 -14.29 1.20
CA ALA A 357 16.77 -13.16 0.48
C ALA A 357 17.86 -12.44 1.29
N LYS A 358 17.74 -12.38 2.62
CA LYS A 358 18.76 -11.76 3.49
C LYS A 358 20.09 -12.50 3.52
N THR A 359 20.12 -13.79 3.28
CA THR A 359 21.36 -14.57 3.22
C THR A 359 22.22 -14.23 2.00
N TYR A 360 21.62 -13.74 0.91
CA TYR A 360 22.32 -13.30 -0.31
C TYR A 360 22.62 -11.81 -0.36
N SER A 361 21.97 -10.97 0.44
CA SER A 361 22.00 -9.51 0.34
C SER A 361 23.28 -8.84 0.86
N LEU A 362 24.19 -9.57 1.51
CA LEU A 362 25.45 -9.01 2.05
C LEU A 362 26.34 -8.38 0.96
N TYR A 363 26.13 -8.73 -0.30
CA TYR A 363 26.95 -8.28 -1.44
C TYR A 363 26.18 -7.63 -2.59
N GLU A 364 24.86 -7.49 -2.51
CA GLU A 364 24.05 -6.86 -3.60
C GLU A 364 24.45 -5.40 -3.90
N ASP A 365 24.80 -4.65 -2.85
CA ASP A 365 25.27 -3.27 -2.99
C ASP A 365 26.75 -3.16 -3.40
N TYR A 366 27.46 -4.28 -3.53
CA TYR A 366 28.88 -4.31 -3.88
C TYR A 366 29.08 -4.94 -5.25
N LYS A 367 29.99 -4.35 -6.04
CA LYS A 367 30.49 -4.96 -7.27
C LYS A 367 31.86 -5.54 -7.01
N PHE A 368 32.09 -6.79 -7.48
CA PHE A 368 33.41 -7.37 -7.53
C PHE A 368 34.21 -6.79 -8.70
N VAL A 369 35.42 -6.34 -8.42
CA VAL A 369 36.32 -5.68 -9.38
C VAL A 369 37.68 -6.35 -9.28
N THR A 370 38.23 -6.76 -10.42
CA THR A 370 39.58 -7.30 -10.51
C THR A 370 40.63 -6.17 -10.41
N MET A 371 41.88 -6.56 -10.14
CA MET A 371 42.96 -5.58 -10.04
C MET A 371 43.11 -4.75 -11.34
N ASN A 372 42.96 -5.41 -12.51
CA ASN A 372 43.07 -4.75 -13.82
C ASN A 372 41.92 -3.76 -14.06
N GLU A 373 40.69 -4.15 -13.73
CA GLU A 373 39.51 -3.24 -13.80
C GLU A 373 39.63 -2.07 -12.82
N LEU A 374 40.24 -2.30 -11.64
CA LEU A 374 40.47 -1.22 -10.66
C LEU A 374 41.46 -0.21 -11.18
N ASP A 375 42.47 -0.67 -11.94
CA ASP A 375 43.45 0.17 -12.60
C ASP A 375 42.84 1.02 -13.73
N GLU A 376 41.98 0.40 -14.54
CA GLU A 376 41.24 1.08 -15.62
C GLU A 376 40.31 2.18 -15.08
N ILE A 377 39.70 1.95 -13.91
CA ILE A 377 38.77 2.89 -13.26
C ILE A 377 39.54 3.96 -12.44
N GLY A 378 40.87 3.88 -12.37
CA GLY A 378 41.69 4.82 -11.59
C GLY A 378 41.56 4.70 -10.07
N GLY A 379 41.08 3.54 -9.60
CA GLY A 379 40.78 3.29 -8.19
C GLY A 379 41.94 2.78 -7.34
N LYS A 380 43.21 2.76 -7.86
CA LYS A 380 44.39 2.29 -7.10
C LYS A 380 44.58 3.00 -5.76
N ASN A 381 44.30 4.27 -5.69
CA ASN A 381 44.47 5.08 -4.48
C ASN A 381 43.48 4.69 -3.35
N LEU A 382 42.47 3.88 -3.64
CA LEU A 382 41.48 3.39 -2.65
C LEU A 382 41.92 2.10 -1.98
N ILE A 383 43.01 1.46 -2.45
CA ILE A 383 43.54 0.23 -1.84
C ILE A 383 44.03 0.54 -0.41
N GLY A 384 43.57 -0.26 0.56
CA GLY A 384 43.85 -0.04 1.97
C GLY A 384 42.86 0.87 2.71
N THR A 385 41.89 1.47 2.01
CA THR A 385 40.81 2.22 2.65
C THR A 385 39.60 1.32 2.98
N LYS A 386 38.74 1.78 3.91
CA LYS A 386 37.49 1.08 4.27
C LYS A 386 36.48 0.95 3.11
N MET A 387 36.71 1.66 2.00
CA MET A 387 35.84 1.67 0.83
C MET A 387 36.01 0.44 -0.07
N LEU A 388 37.17 -0.21 -0.01
CA LEU A 388 37.50 -1.42 -0.75
C LEU A 388 37.67 -2.60 0.22
N LYS A 389 36.85 -3.63 0.07
CA LYS A 389 36.96 -4.85 0.85
C LYS A 389 37.74 -5.88 0.04
N PRO A 390 38.93 -6.35 0.51
CA PRO A 390 39.71 -7.35 -0.20
C PRO A 390 39.02 -8.70 -0.19
N TYR A 391 39.03 -9.41 -1.32
CA TYR A 391 38.50 -10.76 -1.47
C TYR A 391 39.32 -11.54 -2.48
N MET A 392 39.92 -12.65 -2.05
CA MET A 392 40.77 -13.56 -2.85
C MET A 392 41.58 -12.90 -4.00
N HIS A 393 40.99 -12.76 -5.19
CA HIS A 393 41.65 -12.26 -6.41
C HIS A 393 41.19 -10.87 -6.84
N GLY A 394 40.50 -10.12 -5.97
CA GLY A 394 39.99 -8.80 -6.30
C GLY A 394 39.44 -8.05 -5.08
N TYR A 395 38.62 -7.09 -5.35
CA TYR A 395 38.06 -6.20 -4.32
C TYR A 395 36.55 -6.04 -4.54
N PHE A 396 35.82 -5.92 -3.44
CA PHE A 396 34.43 -5.47 -3.47
C PHE A 396 34.38 -3.96 -3.25
N ILE A 397 33.76 -3.28 -4.20
CA ILE A 397 33.52 -1.84 -4.17
C ILE A 397 32.01 -1.57 -4.13
N ASP A 398 31.59 -0.56 -3.38
CA ASP A 398 30.20 -0.09 -3.38
C ASP A 398 29.75 0.28 -4.81
N TRP A 399 28.59 -0.23 -5.23
CA TRP A 399 28.05 -0.01 -6.58
C TRP A 399 27.89 1.48 -6.95
N ARG A 400 27.55 2.32 -5.97
CA ARG A 400 27.40 3.77 -6.17
C ARG A 400 28.76 4.43 -6.41
N LEU A 401 29.78 3.99 -5.66
CA LEU A 401 31.15 4.48 -5.82
C LEU A 401 31.72 4.02 -7.16
N TYR A 402 31.52 2.77 -7.55
CA TYR A 402 31.91 2.22 -8.84
C TYR A 402 31.32 3.03 -10.01
N LYS A 403 30.02 3.33 -9.99
CA LYS A 403 29.38 4.17 -11.02
C LYS A 403 29.99 5.56 -11.11
N LYS A 404 30.31 6.20 -9.98
CA LYS A 404 30.94 7.52 -9.96
C LYS A 404 32.35 7.50 -10.53
N LEU A 405 33.16 6.49 -10.14
CA LEU A 405 34.51 6.34 -10.67
C LEU A 405 34.48 6.07 -12.18
N LYS A 406 33.62 5.20 -12.65
CA LYS A 406 33.45 4.91 -14.08
C LYS A 406 33.00 6.14 -14.87
N GLN A 407 32.12 6.99 -14.34
CA GLN A 407 31.69 8.23 -14.95
C GLN A 407 32.85 9.27 -15.05
N LEU A 408 33.80 9.24 -14.12
CA LEU A 408 34.99 10.13 -14.15
C LEU A 408 36.01 9.66 -15.18
N THR A 409 36.15 8.35 -15.36
CA THR A 409 37.16 7.77 -16.27
C THR A 409 36.68 7.76 -17.73
N GLU A 410 35.37 7.55 -17.96
CA GLU A 410 34.80 7.52 -19.31
C GLU A 410 33.77 8.64 -19.53
N PRO A 411 34.20 9.92 -19.70
CA PRO A 411 33.26 11.05 -19.84
C PRO A 411 32.41 11.00 -21.13
N PHE A 412 32.78 10.18 -22.14
CA PHE A 412 32.11 10.07 -23.45
C PHE A 412 31.17 8.87 -23.59
N ASP A 413 30.71 8.28 -22.52
CA ASP A 413 29.92 7.06 -22.51
C ASP A 413 28.48 7.24 -23.07
N TYR A 414 28.10 8.46 -23.47
CA TYR A 414 26.76 8.72 -24.06
C TYR A 414 26.55 7.99 -25.39
N GLN A 415 27.58 7.87 -26.23
CA GLN A 415 27.47 7.12 -27.49
C GLN A 415 27.37 5.63 -27.23
N LYS A 416 28.11 5.09 -26.26
CA LYS A 416 28.05 3.71 -25.82
C LYS A 416 26.69 3.38 -25.19
N TYR A 417 26.17 4.26 -24.34
CA TYR A 417 24.81 4.15 -23.81
C TYR A 417 23.73 4.15 -24.90
N LEU A 418 23.90 4.94 -25.95
CA LEU A 418 22.99 4.94 -27.10
C LEU A 418 23.09 3.64 -27.92
N SER A 419 24.30 3.07 -28.10
CA SER A 419 24.50 1.78 -28.77
C SER A 419 23.90 0.64 -27.96
N ASP A 420 24.18 0.57 -26.66
CA ASP A 420 23.61 -0.44 -25.74
C ASP A 420 22.07 -0.35 -25.67
N LYS A 421 21.55 0.86 -25.69
CA LYS A 421 20.10 1.08 -25.70
C LYS A 421 19.45 0.70 -27.03
N ARG A 422 20.18 0.81 -28.14
CA ARG A 422 19.77 0.30 -29.46
C ARG A 422 19.82 -1.23 -29.49
N GLU A 423 20.91 -1.84 -29.00
CA GLU A 423 21.02 -3.30 -28.88
C GLU A 423 19.95 -3.90 -27.98
N GLN A 424 19.70 -3.34 -26.79
CA GLN A 424 18.62 -3.79 -25.92
C GLN A 424 17.22 -3.67 -26.55
N LYS A 425 17.01 -2.62 -27.38
CA LYS A 425 15.77 -2.50 -28.14
C LYS A 425 15.69 -3.53 -29.25
N LEU A 426 16.78 -3.79 -29.93
CA LEU A 426 16.88 -4.83 -30.97
C LEU A 426 16.67 -6.24 -30.37
N GLU A 427 17.33 -6.54 -29.25
CA GLU A 427 17.12 -7.80 -28.53
C GLU A 427 15.66 -7.98 -28.06
N LYS A 428 15.01 -6.91 -27.60
CA LYS A 428 13.58 -6.96 -27.25
C LYS A 428 12.64 -7.13 -28.43
N TYR A 429 13.04 -6.65 -29.61
CA TYR A 429 12.25 -6.82 -30.84
C TYR A 429 12.49 -8.17 -31.51
N PHE A 430 13.73 -8.66 -31.50
CA PHE A 430 14.13 -9.93 -32.16
C PHE A 430 14.28 -11.10 -31.19
N GLY A 431 14.25 -10.87 -29.89
CA GLY A 431 14.29 -11.92 -28.87
C GLY A 431 13.04 -12.79 -28.95
N GLU A 432 13.24 -14.05 -29.25
CA GLU A 432 12.16 -15.05 -29.22
C GLU A 432 11.53 -15.09 -27.84
N ARG A 433 10.23 -14.79 -27.73
CA ARG A 433 9.47 -14.80 -26.48
C ARG A 433 9.31 -16.19 -25.85
N ILE A 434 9.69 -17.23 -26.57
CA ILE A 434 9.68 -18.61 -26.11
C ILE A 434 11.06 -19.19 -26.37
N VAL A 435 11.75 -19.61 -25.33
CA VAL A 435 13.01 -20.36 -25.45
C VAL A 435 12.67 -21.73 -26.00
N MET A 436 12.51 -21.84 -27.32
CA MET A 436 12.57 -23.11 -27.95
C MET A 436 14.03 -23.55 -27.95
N ASN A 437 14.31 -24.78 -27.50
CA ASN A 437 15.60 -25.43 -27.69
C ASN A 437 15.96 -25.31 -29.17
N LYS A 438 16.88 -24.41 -29.52
CA LYS A 438 17.38 -24.25 -30.88
C LYS A 438 18.00 -25.58 -31.27
N ARG A 439 17.24 -26.42 -32.01
CA ARG A 439 17.82 -27.59 -32.65
C ARG A 439 18.92 -27.06 -33.58
N LEU A 440 20.14 -27.46 -33.35
CA LEU A 440 21.28 -27.09 -34.18
C LEU A 440 20.92 -27.44 -35.65
N LYS A 441 20.70 -26.40 -36.47
CA LYS A 441 20.49 -26.62 -37.91
C LYS A 441 21.82 -27.06 -38.48
N PRO A 442 21.89 -28.22 -39.17
CA PRO A 442 23.11 -28.68 -39.78
C PRO A 442 23.58 -27.66 -40.85
N LYS A 443 24.87 -27.51 -41.01
CA LYS A 443 25.46 -26.54 -41.94
C LYS A 443 25.30 -27.00 -43.42
N ILE A 444 25.12 -28.30 -43.64
CA ILE A 444 25.04 -28.92 -44.96
C ILE A 444 23.61 -29.40 -45.18
N ASN A 445 23.07 -29.18 -46.36
CA ASN A 445 21.74 -29.61 -46.81
C ASN A 445 20.57 -29.16 -45.89
N SER A 446 20.68 -27.98 -45.29
CA SER A 446 19.65 -27.45 -44.37
C SER A 446 18.25 -27.33 -45.02
N LYS A 447 18.19 -27.10 -46.33
CA LYS A 447 16.94 -26.99 -47.11
C LYS A 447 16.12 -28.29 -47.18
N LEU A 448 16.77 -29.46 -47.04
CA LEU A 448 16.06 -30.75 -46.99
C LEU A 448 15.22 -30.93 -45.71
N LEU A 449 15.54 -30.19 -44.62
CA LEU A 449 14.78 -30.23 -43.38
C LEU A 449 13.47 -29.43 -43.44
N THR A 450 13.43 -28.44 -44.32
CA THR A 450 12.24 -27.65 -44.61
C THR A 450 11.36 -28.23 -45.71
N ALA A 451 11.90 -29.21 -46.47
CA ALA A 451 11.14 -29.85 -47.52
C ALA A 451 10.00 -30.73 -46.95
N THR A 452 8.83 -30.61 -47.52
CA THR A 452 7.63 -31.37 -47.15
C THR A 452 7.33 -32.47 -48.17
N SER A 453 6.74 -33.58 -47.72
CA SER A 453 6.20 -34.62 -48.61
C SER A 453 4.88 -34.18 -49.27
N GLU A 454 4.44 -34.80 -50.33
CA GLU A 454 3.20 -34.46 -51.06
C GLU A 454 1.95 -34.32 -50.18
N ASP A 455 1.91 -34.98 -49.00
CA ASP A 455 0.82 -34.88 -48.04
C ASP A 455 0.88 -33.64 -47.11
N ASN A 456 1.78 -32.70 -47.34
CA ASN A 456 1.97 -31.40 -46.62
C ASN A 456 1.99 -31.46 -45.08
N THR A 457 1.98 -32.63 -44.45
CA THR A 457 1.89 -32.81 -43.00
C THR A 457 3.13 -33.44 -42.35
N LYS A 458 4.03 -34.02 -43.13
CA LYS A 458 5.25 -34.72 -42.64
C LYS A 458 6.51 -34.13 -43.25
N LYS A 459 7.52 -33.89 -42.41
CA LYS A 459 8.86 -33.53 -42.90
C LYS A 459 9.47 -34.67 -43.68
N ALA A 460 10.03 -34.38 -44.86
CA ALA A 460 10.58 -35.37 -45.73
C ALA A 460 11.82 -36.11 -45.17
N PHE A 461 12.60 -35.41 -44.30
CA PHE A 461 13.82 -35.98 -43.71
C PHE A 461 13.94 -35.53 -42.23
N ASP A 462 14.28 -36.49 -41.34
CA ASP A 462 14.56 -36.24 -39.93
C ASP A 462 16.06 -36.38 -39.64
N ILE A 463 16.62 -35.42 -38.84
CA ILE A 463 18.03 -35.42 -38.43
C ILE A 463 18.39 -36.64 -37.57
N ASN A 464 17.43 -37.16 -36.80
CA ASN A 464 17.62 -38.25 -35.86
C ASN A 464 17.65 -39.64 -36.51
N ASP A 465 17.34 -39.74 -37.82
CA ASP A 465 17.40 -41.02 -38.54
C ASP A 465 18.87 -41.34 -38.91
N GLU A 466 19.40 -42.44 -38.35
CA GLU A 466 20.80 -42.87 -38.56
C GLU A 466 21.17 -43.03 -40.03
N ARG A 467 20.18 -43.34 -40.92
CA ARG A 467 20.35 -43.50 -42.34
C ARG A 467 20.73 -42.20 -43.04
N PHE A 468 20.31 -41.05 -42.53
CA PHE A 468 20.55 -39.76 -43.17
C PHE A 468 21.58 -38.91 -42.43
N LYS A 469 22.16 -39.39 -41.31
CA LYS A 469 23.11 -38.66 -40.49
C LYS A 469 24.32 -38.16 -41.28
N LYS A 470 24.89 -38.99 -42.17
CA LYS A 470 26.03 -38.61 -43.01
C LYS A 470 25.68 -37.53 -44.04
N LEU A 471 24.42 -37.46 -44.50
CA LEU A 471 23.94 -36.50 -45.48
C LEU A 471 23.95 -35.05 -44.90
N PHE A 472 23.90 -34.91 -43.58
CA PHE A 472 23.89 -33.63 -42.91
C PHE A 472 25.21 -33.27 -42.20
N SER A 473 26.14 -34.25 -42.11
CA SER A 473 27.45 -34.04 -41.42
C SER A 473 28.62 -33.84 -42.40
N ASP A 474 28.63 -34.54 -43.53
CA ASP A 474 29.80 -34.61 -44.40
C ASP A 474 29.64 -33.76 -45.67
N LYS A 475 30.68 -32.96 -46.01
CA LYS A 475 30.68 -32.07 -47.19
C LYS A 475 30.57 -32.80 -48.51
N ASP A 476 31.04 -34.04 -48.60
CA ASP A 476 31.01 -34.84 -49.82
C ASP A 476 29.60 -35.21 -50.29
N TYR A 477 28.60 -35.03 -49.42
CA TYR A 477 27.18 -35.27 -49.70
C TYR A 477 26.37 -33.98 -49.89
N GLU A 478 27.02 -32.87 -50.23
CA GLU A 478 26.32 -31.61 -50.55
C GLU A 478 25.53 -31.78 -51.87
N ILE A 479 24.22 -31.51 -51.79
CA ILE A 479 23.29 -31.68 -52.89
C ILE A 479 22.99 -30.35 -53.55
N ASP A 480 23.17 -30.29 -54.86
CA ASP A 480 22.74 -29.15 -55.67
C ASP A 480 21.24 -29.32 -56.02
N PHE A 481 20.42 -28.53 -55.32
CA PHE A 481 18.94 -28.55 -55.43
C PHE A 481 18.44 -28.06 -56.79
N ASN A 482 19.26 -27.32 -57.57
CA ASN A 482 18.88 -26.79 -58.87
C ASN A 482 19.16 -27.72 -59.99
N SER A 483 19.90 -28.80 -59.74
CA SER A 483 20.26 -29.76 -60.78
C SER A 483 19.04 -30.50 -61.34
N GLU A 484 18.96 -30.65 -62.70
CA GLU A 484 17.86 -31.37 -63.34
C GLU A 484 17.77 -32.84 -62.91
N LYS A 485 18.89 -33.45 -62.54
CA LYS A 485 18.95 -34.85 -62.08
C LYS A 485 18.26 -35.04 -60.74
N PHE A 486 18.39 -34.02 -59.80
CA PHE A 486 17.72 -34.04 -58.52
C PHE A 486 16.22 -33.87 -58.71
N LYS A 487 15.76 -32.88 -59.50
CA LYS A 487 14.36 -32.60 -59.78
C LYS A 487 13.64 -33.78 -60.49
N LYS A 488 14.32 -34.50 -61.38
CA LYS A 488 13.75 -35.69 -62.06
C LYS A 488 13.59 -36.89 -61.13
N LYS A 489 14.51 -37.08 -60.16
CA LYS A 489 14.48 -38.24 -59.25
C LYS A 489 13.56 -38.03 -58.04
N ASN A 490 13.41 -36.81 -57.60
CA ASN A 490 12.68 -36.45 -56.32
C ASN A 490 11.46 -35.55 -56.61
N LYS A 491 10.57 -36.00 -57.55
CA LYS A 491 9.36 -35.22 -57.90
C LYS A 491 8.39 -34.98 -56.79
N ASN A 492 8.43 -35.82 -55.75
CA ASN A 492 7.50 -35.78 -54.63
C ASN A 492 7.99 -34.92 -53.47
N ILE A 493 9.13 -34.23 -53.58
CA ILE A 493 9.68 -33.36 -52.55
C ILE A 493 9.53 -31.93 -53.05
N VAL A 494 8.65 -31.15 -52.38
CA VAL A 494 8.43 -29.75 -52.68
C VAL A 494 9.35 -28.90 -51.77
N ILE A 495 10.20 -28.11 -52.37
CA ILE A 495 11.04 -27.12 -51.66
C ILE A 495 10.39 -25.77 -51.87
N ASN A 496 9.80 -25.24 -50.82
CA ASN A 496 9.06 -23.97 -50.85
C ASN A 496 10.01 -22.75 -50.74
N ASP A 497 10.85 -22.53 -51.76
CA ASP A 497 11.75 -21.37 -51.80
C ASP A 497 11.02 -20.06 -52.20
N GLN A 498 9.84 -20.12 -52.82
CA GLN A 498 9.13 -18.97 -53.34
C GLN A 498 8.18 -18.35 -52.30
N GLU A 499 7.57 -19.14 -51.43
CA GLU A 499 6.68 -18.61 -50.36
C GLU A 499 7.44 -17.85 -49.29
N GLU A 500 8.68 -18.27 -48.91
CA GLU A 500 9.49 -17.54 -47.94
C GLU A 500 9.95 -16.17 -48.49
N ILE A 501 10.22 -16.05 -49.77
CA ILE A 501 10.62 -14.80 -50.42
C ILE A 501 9.42 -13.85 -50.55
N GLU A 502 8.24 -14.36 -50.88
CA GLU A 502 7.02 -13.54 -50.94
C GLU A 502 6.53 -13.14 -49.56
N GLU A 503 6.65 -13.98 -48.54
CA GLU A 503 6.29 -13.66 -47.17
C GLU A 503 7.26 -12.64 -46.54
N THR A 504 8.55 -12.75 -46.84
CA THR A 504 9.55 -11.75 -46.40
C THR A 504 9.37 -10.41 -47.11
N ASN A 505 9.04 -10.42 -48.41
CA ASN A 505 8.76 -9.21 -49.18
C ASN A 505 7.42 -8.54 -48.74
N ARG A 506 6.39 -9.31 -48.39
CA ARG A 506 5.16 -8.75 -47.77
C ARG A 506 5.44 -8.15 -46.42
N LYS A 507 6.19 -8.83 -45.56
CA LYS A 507 6.59 -8.31 -44.25
C LYS A 507 7.47 -7.05 -44.34
N LEU A 508 8.36 -6.95 -45.33
CA LEU A 508 9.15 -5.77 -45.61
C LEU A 508 8.31 -4.60 -46.10
N LYS A 509 7.33 -4.81 -46.95
CA LYS A 509 6.40 -3.79 -47.41
C LYS A 509 5.46 -3.30 -46.30
N GLU A 510 5.01 -4.19 -45.42
CA GLU A 510 4.22 -3.79 -44.22
C GLU A 510 5.05 -2.96 -43.26
N ILE A 511 6.35 -3.23 -43.08
CA ILE A 511 7.27 -2.47 -42.25
C ILE A 511 7.56 -1.07 -42.83
N GLU A 512 7.70 -0.96 -44.16
CA GLU A 512 7.91 0.35 -44.85
C GLU A 512 6.67 1.25 -44.73
N VAL A 513 5.47 0.70 -44.85
CA VAL A 513 4.19 1.46 -44.67
C VAL A 513 4.02 1.92 -43.24
N ASP A 514 4.38 1.07 -42.26
CA ASP A 514 4.32 1.42 -40.84
C ASP A 514 5.38 2.49 -40.46
N GLU A 515 6.57 2.49 -41.08
CA GLU A 515 7.60 3.52 -40.84
C GLU A 515 7.20 4.90 -41.40
N ASP A 516 6.55 4.94 -42.53
CA ASP A 516 6.08 6.21 -43.12
C ASP A 516 4.85 6.78 -42.37
N GLU A 517 3.95 5.94 -41.88
CA GLU A 517 2.88 6.37 -40.95
C GLU A 517 3.45 6.89 -39.63
N ILE A 518 4.49 6.28 -39.09
CA ILE A 518 5.17 6.71 -37.86
C ILE A 518 5.90 8.03 -38.08
N LYS A 519 6.53 8.24 -39.25
CA LYS A 519 7.19 9.51 -39.60
C LYS A 519 6.19 10.65 -39.76
N ASN A 520 5.04 10.39 -40.37
CA ASN A 520 3.97 11.39 -40.53
C ASN A 520 3.28 11.70 -39.19
N LYS A 521 3.06 10.74 -38.33
CA LYS A 521 2.55 10.95 -36.97
C LYS A 521 3.52 11.72 -36.09
N LYS A 522 4.85 11.50 -36.27
CA LYS A 522 5.90 12.24 -35.54
C LYS A 522 6.03 13.68 -36.03
N LYS A 523 5.84 13.97 -37.33
CA LYS A 523 5.83 15.33 -37.85
C LYS A 523 4.64 16.12 -37.32
N LYS A 524 3.41 15.58 -37.40
CA LYS A 524 2.21 16.22 -36.84
C LYS A 524 2.34 16.51 -35.34
N LYS A 525 2.90 15.56 -34.59
CA LYS A 525 3.08 15.73 -33.15
C LYS A 525 4.14 16.78 -32.78
N LYS A 526 5.16 16.97 -33.65
CA LYS A 526 6.14 18.05 -33.46
C LYS A 526 5.53 19.43 -33.75
N GLU A 527 4.73 19.54 -34.78
CA GLU A 527 4.03 20.79 -35.13
C GLU A 527 3.03 21.18 -34.04
N GLU A 528 2.30 20.22 -33.45
CA GLU A 528 1.38 20.44 -32.32
C GLU A 528 2.13 20.86 -31.03
N ASP A 529 3.26 20.21 -30.71
CA ASP A 529 4.09 20.54 -29.55
C ASP A 529 4.76 21.92 -29.68
N ASP A 530 5.12 22.35 -30.90
CA ASP A 530 5.69 23.67 -31.15
C ASP A 530 4.63 24.78 -31.09
N GLU A 531 3.41 24.55 -31.58
CA GLU A 531 2.29 25.49 -31.41
C GLU A 531 1.89 25.64 -29.92
N GLU A 532 1.90 24.55 -29.16
CA GLU A 532 1.60 24.60 -27.72
C GLU A 532 2.67 25.38 -26.94
N ARG A 533 3.94 25.27 -27.35
CA ARG A 533 5.04 26.07 -26.80
C ARG A 533 4.93 27.55 -27.09
N ILE A 534 4.44 27.93 -28.27
CA ILE A 534 4.23 29.33 -28.65
C ILE A 534 3.11 29.93 -27.79
N VAL A 535 1.97 29.26 -27.66
CA VAL A 535 0.84 29.71 -26.82
C VAL A 535 1.25 29.82 -25.34
N ASN A 536 2.00 28.87 -24.82
CA ASN A 536 2.49 28.94 -23.44
C ASN A 536 3.47 30.10 -23.22
N LYS A 537 4.32 30.44 -24.21
CA LYS A 537 5.20 31.61 -24.13
C LYS A 537 4.42 32.93 -24.15
N GLU A 538 3.34 32.99 -24.90
CA GLU A 538 2.48 34.18 -24.93
C GLU A 538 1.74 34.38 -23.60
N ILE A 539 1.19 33.31 -23.01
CA ILE A 539 0.56 33.36 -21.70
C ILE A 539 1.56 33.78 -20.61
N MET A 540 2.80 33.25 -20.65
CA MET A 540 3.85 33.67 -19.70
C MET A 540 4.18 35.17 -19.83
N LYS A 541 4.33 35.68 -21.05
CA LYS A 541 4.60 37.10 -21.27
C LYS A 541 3.49 38.00 -20.78
N LEU A 542 2.23 37.61 -20.98
CA LEU A 542 1.07 38.35 -20.48
C LEU A 542 1.00 38.34 -18.95
N ASN A 543 1.24 37.19 -18.33
CA ASN A 543 1.31 37.07 -16.87
C ASN A 543 2.45 37.89 -16.27
N GLU A 544 3.63 37.92 -16.89
CA GLU A 544 4.73 38.77 -16.44
C GLU A 544 4.39 40.26 -16.52
N LYS A 545 3.68 40.69 -17.57
CA LYS A 545 3.21 42.08 -17.70
C LYS A 545 2.23 42.43 -16.58
N LEU A 546 1.29 41.55 -16.30
CA LEU A 546 0.29 41.72 -15.25
C LEU A 546 0.93 41.77 -13.86
N MET A 547 1.93 40.92 -13.60
CA MET A 547 2.69 40.94 -12.33
C MET A 547 3.53 42.21 -12.17
N LYS A 548 4.15 42.68 -13.25
CA LYS A 548 4.91 43.96 -13.22
C LYS A 548 3.99 45.16 -12.96
N LYS A 549 2.77 45.18 -13.52
CA LYS A 549 1.78 46.20 -13.23
C LYS A 549 1.29 46.12 -11.79
N LYS A 550 0.92 44.94 -11.31
CA LYS A 550 0.50 44.73 -9.90
C LYS A 550 1.60 45.15 -8.92
N LYS A 551 2.87 44.89 -9.22
CA LYS A 551 3.99 45.32 -8.39
C LYS A 551 4.17 46.84 -8.36
N LYS A 552 4.02 47.51 -9.52
CA LYS A 552 4.03 48.99 -9.57
C LYS A 552 2.86 49.61 -8.80
N LYS A 553 1.64 49.01 -8.87
CA LYS A 553 0.47 49.47 -8.06
C LYS A 553 0.79 49.33 -6.56
N LEU A 554 1.43 48.26 -6.13
CA LEU A 554 1.83 48.05 -4.75
C LEU A 554 2.91 49.05 -4.29
N GLU A 555 3.89 49.33 -5.12
CA GLU A 555 4.95 50.31 -4.86
C GLU A 555 4.36 51.75 -4.77
N ASN A 556 3.40 52.06 -5.62
CA ASN A 556 2.69 53.35 -5.58
C ASN A 556 1.76 53.45 -4.35
N PHE A 557 1.07 52.37 -3.97
CA PHE A 557 0.30 52.30 -2.73
C PHE A 557 1.14 52.50 -1.48
N HIS A 558 2.33 51.92 -1.46
CA HIS A 558 3.29 52.16 -0.35
C HIS A 558 3.86 53.57 -0.35
N ARG A 559 4.07 54.23 -1.50
CA ARG A 559 4.47 55.65 -1.57
C ARG A 559 3.37 56.56 -1.12
N ASN A 560 2.13 56.33 -1.53
CA ASN A 560 1.00 57.17 -1.14
C ASN A 560 0.70 57.05 0.36
N ASN A 561 0.91 55.92 1.01
CA ASN A 561 0.78 55.77 2.45
C ASN A 561 1.94 56.43 3.27
N LEU A 562 3.05 56.77 2.62
CA LEU A 562 4.15 57.51 3.23
C LEU A 562 3.95 59.04 3.11
N ASP A 563 3.18 59.49 2.12
CA ASP A 563 2.91 60.89 1.81
C ASP A 563 1.61 61.42 2.45
N GLU A 564 0.80 60.61 3.14
CA GLU A 564 -0.45 61.00 3.85
C GLU A 564 -0.27 61.96 5.02
N VAL A 565 0.93 62.49 5.26
CA VAL A 565 1.21 63.45 6.32
C VAL A 565 1.15 64.92 5.80
N ASN A 566 1.04 65.19 4.50
CA ASN A 566 1.00 66.55 3.95
C ASN A 566 -0.16 66.79 2.99
N ASN A 567 -1.14 67.56 3.43
CA ASN A 567 -2.16 68.37 2.74
C ASN A 567 -2.22 68.26 1.22
N GLU A 568 -3.05 67.39 0.66
CA GLU A 568 -3.47 67.44 -0.74
C GLU A 568 -4.91 67.93 -0.91
N ASN A 569 -5.11 68.79 -1.91
CA ASN A 569 -6.41 69.41 -2.26
C ASN A 569 -7.33 68.37 -2.92
N PHE A 570 -8.65 68.46 -2.63
CA PHE A 570 -9.73 67.60 -3.13
C PHE A 570 -9.75 67.38 -4.64
N GLY A 571 -9.27 68.34 -5.45
CA GLY A 571 -9.23 68.27 -6.92
C GLY A 571 -8.15 67.31 -7.49
N GLU A 572 -7.10 67.03 -6.75
CA GLU A 572 -6.05 66.08 -7.12
C GLU A 572 -6.48 64.63 -6.83
N ARG A 573 -7.25 64.42 -5.73
CA ARG A 573 -7.85 63.12 -5.41
C ARG A 573 -8.78 62.62 -6.51
N MET A 574 -9.59 63.49 -7.15
CA MET A 574 -10.51 63.09 -8.21
C MET A 574 -9.76 62.76 -9.51
N LYS A 575 -8.60 63.33 -9.81
CA LYS A 575 -7.75 62.95 -10.95
C LYS A 575 -7.09 61.58 -10.75
N ASN A 576 -6.68 61.26 -9.53
CA ASN A 576 -6.06 60.00 -9.18
C ASN A 576 -7.08 58.83 -9.23
N ILE A 577 -8.33 59.05 -8.82
CA ILE A 577 -9.42 58.06 -8.94
C ILE A 577 -9.70 57.73 -10.41
N ASN A 578 -9.76 58.71 -11.29
CA ASN A 578 -10.00 58.49 -12.74
C ASN A 578 -8.81 57.76 -13.42
N LEU A 579 -7.58 57.91 -12.91
CA LEU A 579 -6.42 57.16 -13.38
C LEU A 579 -6.42 55.68 -12.91
N GLU A 580 -6.91 55.43 -11.71
CA GLU A 580 -7.06 54.06 -11.16
C GLU A 580 -8.15 53.29 -11.91
N GLU A 581 -9.30 53.90 -12.27
CA GLU A 581 -10.35 53.26 -13.07
C GLU A 581 -9.87 52.89 -14.49
N SER A 582 -9.06 53.73 -15.15
CA SER A 582 -8.50 53.43 -16.47
C SER A 582 -7.46 52.28 -16.45
N ASP A 583 -6.69 52.16 -15.39
CA ASP A 583 -5.71 51.10 -15.21
C ASP A 583 -6.37 49.73 -14.90
N ASP A 584 -7.52 49.73 -14.27
CA ASP A 584 -8.31 48.51 -14.00
C ASP A 584 -8.99 47.97 -15.26
N GLU A 585 -9.43 48.84 -16.20
CA GLU A 585 -9.93 48.41 -17.50
C GLU A 585 -8.83 47.70 -18.35
N GLU A 586 -7.61 48.24 -18.35
CA GLU A 586 -6.50 47.62 -19.08
C GLU A 586 -6.08 46.25 -18.43
N ASP A 587 -6.09 46.11 -17.10
CA ASP A 587 -5.82 44.86 -16.43
C ASP A 587 -6.90 43.83 -16.73
N PHE A 588 -8.15 44.22 -16.77
CA PHE A 588 -9.29 43.39 -17.17
C PHE A 588 -9.20 42.91 -18.64
N GLU A 589 -8.73 43.78 -19.54
CA GLU A 589 -8.50 43.38 -20.95
C GLU A 589 -7.38 42.33 -21.05
N ILE A 590 -6.29 42.46 -20.28
CA ILE A 590 -5.19 41.49 -20.27
C ILE A 590 -5.67 40.16 -19.70
N GLU A 591 -6.41 40.16 -18.59
CA GLU A 591 -6.99 38.95 -18.01
C GLU A 591 -7.96 38.24 -18.96
N ASN A 592 -8.80 39.00 -19.70
CA ASN A 592 -9.68 38.46 -20.72
C ASN A 592 -8.90 37.84 -21.91
N LYS A 593 -7.77 38.43 -22.29
CA LYS A 593 -6.91 37.85 -23.34
C LYS A 593 -6.29 36.54 -22.88
N ILE A 594 -5.80 36.45 -21.63
CA ILE A 594 -5.28 35.24 -21.05
C ILE A 594 -6.35 34.14 -21.02
N ARG A 595 -7.54 34.45 -20.51
CA ARG A 595 -8.68 33.54 -20.44
C ARG A 595 -9.13 33.00 -21.82
N LYS A 596 -9.08 33.84 -22.86
CA LYS A 596 -9.37 33.40 -24.26
C LYS A 596 -8.32 32.42 -24.77
N LEU A 597 -7.04 32.62 -24.44
CA LEU A 597 -5.95 31.72 -24.83
C LEU A 597 -6.03 30.38 -24.08
N GLU A 598 -6.36 30.40 -22.79
CA GLU A 598 -6.56 29.18 -21.96
C GLU A 598 -7.76 28.39 -22.47
N ASN A 599 -8.90 29.02 -22.75
CA ASN A 599 -10.07 28.36 -23.31
C ASN A 599 -9.79 27.73 -24.70
N LYS A 600 -8.97 28.40 -25.54
CA LYS A 600 -8.52 27.84 -26.81
C LYS A 600 -7.64 26.62 -26.66
N LYS A 601 -6.79 26.61 -25.62
CA LYS A 601 -5.94 25.47 -25.26
C LYS A 601 -6.79 24.29 -24.76
N GLU A 602 -7.78 24.56 -23.92
CA GLU A 602 -8.68 23.53 -23.37
C GLU A 602 -9.58 22.93 -24.46
N TYR A 603 -10.10 23.73 -25.36
CA TYR A 603 -10.87 23.26 -26.52
C TYR A 603 -10.05 22.32 -27.42
N ARG A 604 -8.78 22.67 -27.72
CA ARG A 604 -7.86 21.81 -28.47
C ARG A 604 -7.61 20.47 -27.75
N LYS A 605 -7.37 20.51 -26.44
CA LYS A 605 -7.17 19.32 -25.62
C LYS A 605 -8.39 18.39 -25.62
N ASN A 606 -9.59 18.95 -25.53
CA ASN A 606 -10.84 18.19 -25.57
C ASN A 606 -11.11 17.59 -26.96
N LYS A 607 -10.75 18.29 -28.04
CA LYS A 607 -10.82 17.74 -29.39
C LYS A 607 -9.89 16.56 -29.58
N LEU A 608 -8.66 16.66 -29.10
CA LEU A 608 -7.66 15.58 -29.18
C LEU A 608 -8.09 14.34 -28.39
N ASN A 609 -8.73 14.53 -27.24
CA ASN A 609 -9.26 13.41 -26.44
C ASN A 609 -10.43 12.71 -27.16
N LYS A 610 -11.33 13.45 -27.81
CA LYS A 610 -12.41 12.86 -28.61
C LYS A 610 -11.89 12.06 -29.81
N GLU A 611 -10.85 12.55 -30.47
CA GLU A 611 -10.21 11.81 -31.58
C GLU A 611 -9.56 10.50 -31.08
N LYS A 612 -8.92 10.52 -29.91
CA LYS A 612 -8.35 9.30 -29.29
C LYS A 612 -9.43 8.28 -28.88
N GLU A 613 -10.56 8.74 -28.37
CA GLU A 613 -11.71 7.87 -28.04
C GLU A 613 -12.30 7.23 -29.31
N GLN A 614 -12.42 7.98 -30.39
CA GLN A 614 -12.87 7.44 -31.67
C GLN A 614 -11.89 6.40 -32.26
N GLU A 615 -10.58 6.64 -32.15
CA GLU A 615 -9.58 5.64 -32.55
C GLU A 615 -9.65 4.37 -31.70
N GLN A 616 -9.89 4.48 -30.39
CA GLN A 616 -10.07 3.30 -29.54
C GLN A 616 -11.34 2.52 -29.88
N LEU A 617 -12.43 3.20 -30.17
CA LEU A 617 -13.69 2.57 -30.62
C LEU A 617 -13.52 1.85 -31.94
N LEU A 618 -12.75 2.41 -32.89
CA LEU A 618 -12.41 1.76 -34.16
C LEU A 618 -11.52 0.54 -33.97
N LYS A 619 -10.53 0.59 -33.09
CA LYS A 619 -9.69 -0.57 -32.72
C LYS A 619 -10.52 -1.69 -32.10
N ASN A 620 -11.41 -1.36 -31.18
CA ASN A 620 -12.30 -2.35 -30.55
C ASN A 620 -13.27 -2.98 -31.56
N LYS A 621 -13.80 -2.24 -32.53
CA LYS A 621 -14.63 -2.76 -33.63
C LYS A 621 -13.84 -3.72 -34.52
N ARG A 622 -12.56 -3.43 -34.81
CA ARG A 622 -11.69 -4.33 -35.61
C ARG A 622 -11.38 -5.63 -34.85
N VAL A 623 -11.15 -5.57 -33.53
CA VAL A 623 -10.96 -6.75 -32.69
C VAL A 623 -12.21 -7.62 -32.63
N LEU A 624 -13.39 -7.04 -32.47
CA LEU A 624 -14.67 -7.76 -32.50
C LEU A 624 -14.96 -8.39 -33.87
N ALA A 625 -14.59 -7.71 -34.96
CA ALA A 625 -14.73 -8.26 -36.33
C ALA A 625 -13.79 -9.44 -36.57
N SER A 626 -12.57 -9.45 -36.01
CA SER A 626 -11.63 -10.56 -36.08
C SER A 626 -12.11 -11.75 -35.24
N HIS A 627 -12.67 -11.52 -34.04
CA HIS A 627 -13.25 -12.59 -33.22
C HIS A 627 -14.48 -13.24 -33.89
N ASN A 628 -15.33 -12.45 -34.55
CA ASN A 628 -16.47 -12.98 -35.31
C ASN A 628 -16.06 -13.76 -36.55
N LYS A 629 -14.92 -13.43 -37.22
CA LYS A 629 -14.34 -14.24 -38.29
C LYS A 629 -13.81 -15.58 -37.77
N LEU A 630 -13.12 -15.59 -36.62
CA LEU A 630 -12.61 -16.80 -36.00
C LEU A 630 -13.73 -17.72 -35.47
N ALA A 631 -14.83 -17.16 -34.98
CA ALA A 631 -16.01 -17.91 -34.56
C ALA A 631 -16.70 -18.62 -35.80
N LYS A 632 -16.77 -17.95 -36.95
CA LYS A 632 -17.33 -18.54 -38.18
C LYS A 632 -16.47 -19.65 -38.81
N ILE A 633 -15.17 -19.68 -38.50
CA ILE A 633 -14.26 -20.75 -38.96
C ILE A 633 -14.35 -22.00 -38.06
N LYS A 634 -14.78 -21.85 -36.79
CA LYS A 634 -14.99 -23.00 -35.87
C LYS A 634 -16.30 -23.75 -36.08
N TYR A 635 -17.23 -23.21 -36.87
CA TYR A 635 -18.54 -23.81 -37.17
C TYR A 635 -18.72 -24.17 -38.64
N LYS A 636 -17.65 -24.22 -39.41
CA LYS A 636 -17.52 -24.92 -40.70
C LYS A 636 -16.46 -26.02 -40.53
#